data_357c0ed1b515ff5f91170ff30b4dc53c
#
_entry.id   357c0ed1b515ff5f91170ff30b4dc53c
#
_cell.length_a   1.000
_cell.length_b   1.000
_cell.length_c   1.000
_cell.angle_alpha   90.00
_cell.angle_beta   90.00
_cell.angle_gamma   90.00
#
_symmetry.space_group_name_H-M   'P 1'
#
loop_
_entity.id
_entity.type
_entity.pdbx_description
1 polymer ?
#
loop_
_entity_poly.entity_id
_entity_poly.type
_entity_poly.pdbx_seq_one_letter_code
_entity_poly.pdbx_strand_id
1 'polypeptide(L)'
;MVDNNGMLRALSILLIFAGLSYPAVTHISVKERVAHAGGAYERITGTVSFEIDPKVPANRIIADIDKAPVNAHGNVEWTADLVVIRPRDEKSANGTVLFEVSNRGGMGLLNLFQSDGGNLLIDQGYTLVWLGWQDDVPKGLRMHAPSAKALRGIVRSDIVVDKRTTISGLGDRDHTPYAVVDPESAKMTVRDSPIGVRKPVARDQWSFTTDNKSVQFNAGFEPGRIYEVVYTSENPTLVGLGPAGIRDLISYFKYVAPSTVFNETLKRAIGFGSSQSGRFLRTFLYYGFNADEQNRKVFDGVWAHVAGAGRGSFNHRFAQPSRDGHPMMNFFYPTDIFPFTDLPEKDPETGLNEGLLDKARAEKCVPKIFYTNGSYEYWGRAAGLIHTLPDGKTDARLAPDTRIYYLAGTQHGAGAQPRRNGTQNFANPMDYRWTMRALLEDMHAWVKDQVEPPASLYPQAGKDQLVTLGALHFPAIPGVVLPKQIIGAYHADYGPEFKSKGIVTTDPPKLGKPFPVLLPQTNSDGNEIAGAHSHEHEVPLGTYTGWNLRSDEVGGSEYLSNMIGSFIPFPKTKADRTKSGDPRPSIEERYKSKDDYVAKIDGAAQGLVSRRLILTADIPKIKEQAAKRWDWVMAQ
;
A
#
# COMPACT_ATOMS: atom_id res chain seq x y z
N MET A 1 44.61 37.02 -63.63
CA MET A 1 45.31 36.37 -62.52
C MET A 1 44.24 35.95 -61.55
N VAL A 2 43.99 34.66 -61.52
CA VAL A 2 42.91 34.04 -60.76
C VAL A 2 43.58 33.42 -59.56
N ASP A 3 43.09 33.76 -58.36
CA ASP A 3 43.51 33.10 -57.13
C ASP A 3 42.39 32.24 -56.63
N ASN A 4 42.62 30.92 -56.61
CA ASN A 4 41.76 29.87 -56.14
C ASN A 4 42.15 29.55 -54.68
N ASN A 5 41.33 29.93 -53.70
CA ASN A 5 41.45 29.43 -52.32
C ASN A 5 40.35 28.44 -52.06
N GLY A 6 40.71 27.17 -52.17
CA GLY A 6 39.85 26.04 -51.82
C GLY A 6 39.69 25.88 -50.26
N MET A 7 38.49 26.09 -49.76
CA MET A 7 38.11 25.88 -48.37
C MET A 7 37.84 24.41 -48.18
N LEU A 8 38.75 23.64 -47.57
CA LEU A 8 38.50 22.30 -47.05
C LEU A 8 37.53 22.42 -45.83
N ARG A 9 36.29 22.01 -46.02
CA ARG A 9 35.37 21.76 -44.91
C ARG A 9 35.69 20.38 -44.30
N ALA A 10 36.27 20.38 -43.11
CA ALA A 10 36.39 19.17 -42.27
C ALA A 10 35.00 18.76 -41.78
N LEU A 11 34.50 17.65 -42.28
CA LEU A 11 33.29 17.01 -41.81
C LEU A 11 33.64 16.22 -40.53
N SER A 12 33.39 16.79 -39.35
CA SER A 12 33.49 16.06 -38.08
C SER A 12 32.35 15.06 -37.99
N ILE A 13 32.60 13.79 -38.25
CA ILE A 13 31.69 12.70 -37.99
C ILE A 13 31.67 12.48 -36.48
N LEU A 14 30.61 12.94 -35.84
CA LEU A 14 30.30 12.60 -34.44
C LEU A 14 29.86 11.13 -34.41
N LEU A 15 30.78 10.22 -34.14
CA LEU A 15 30.46 8.83 -33.82
C LEU A 15 29.73 8.82 -32.48
N ILE A 16 28.39 8.83 -32.51
CA ILE A 16 27.57 8.48 -31.39
C ILE A 16 27.77 6.97 -31.16
N PHE A 17 28.62 6.63 -30.19
CA PHE A 17 28.64 5.30 -29.63
C PHE A 17 27.27 5.11 -28.94
N ALA A 18 26.31 4.57 -29.67
CA ALA A 18 25.17 3.89 -29.04
C ALA A 18 25.77 2.70 -28.29
N GLY A 19 26.06 2.87 -27.02
CA GLY A 19 26.45 1.78 -26.15
C GLY A 19 25.36 0.71 -26.30
N LEU A 20 25.75 -0.50 -26.61
CA LEU A 20 24.87 -1.67 -26.55
C LEU A 20 24.36 -1.75 -25.09
N SER A 21 23.19 -1.19 -24.83
CA SER A 21 22.50 -1.34 -23.55
C SER A 21 22.08 -2.81 -23.48
N TYR A 22 22.81 -3.57 -22.72
CA TYR A 22 22.40 -4.93 -22.37
C TYR A 22 21.08 -4.82 -21.58
N PRO A 23 20.11 -5.74 -21.81
CA PRO A 23 18.92 -5.75 -21.00
C PRO A 23 19.31 -6.00 -19.54
N ALA A 24 18.78 -5.18 -18.62
CA ALA A 24 19.08 -5.30 -17.20
C ALA A 24 18.72 -6.69 -16.62
N VAL A 25 17.76 -7.40 -17.23
CA VAL A 25 17.52 -8.84 -16.99
C VAL A 25 18.49 -9.64 -17.83
N THR A 26 19.46 -10.27 -17.18
CA THR A 26 20.49 -11.09 -17.86
C THR A 26 20.08 -12.53 -18.05
N HIS A 27 19.31 -13.10 -17.11
CA HIS A 27 18.88 -14.48 -17.17
C HIS A 27 17.61 -14.72 -16.34
N ILE A 28 16.75 -15.64 -16.84
CA ILE A 28 15.63 -16.20 -16.07
C ILE A 28 15.84 -17.72 -16.00
N SER A 29 16.15 -18.19 -14.80
CA SER A 29 16.30 -19.61 -14.49
C SER A 29 14.94 -20.16 -14.06
N VAL A 30 14.32 -21.01 -14.89
CA VAL A 30 13.07 -21.69 -14.56
C VAL A 30 13.40 -22.91 -13.71
N LYS A 31 12.87 -22.94 -12.49
CA LYS A 31 13.03 -24.06 -11.55
C LYS A 31 11.96 -25.13 -11.77
N GLU A 32 10.73 -24.70 -12.02
CA GLU A 32 9.60 -25.63 -12.11
C GLU A 32 8.50 -25.05 -13.01
N ARG A 33 7.80 -25.96 -13.73
CA ARG A 33 6.56 -25.67 -14.46
C ARG A 33 5.53 -26.73 -14.09
N VAL A 34 4.39 -26.30 -13.56
CA VAL A 34 3.29 -27.17 -13.16
C VAL A 34 1.98 -26.73 -13.80
N ALA A 35 1.11 -27.69 -14.09
CA ALA A 35 -0.23 -27.40 -14.56
C ALA A 35 -1.02 -26.62 -13.50
N HIS A 36 -1.80 -25.63 -13.95
CA HIS A 36 -2.66 -24.79 -13.11
C HIS A 36 -4.04 -24.69 -13.74
N ALA A 37 -5.10 -24.46 -12.94
CA ALA A 37 -6.48 -24.31 -13.41
C ALA A 37 -6.92 -25.41 -14.40
N GLY A 38 -6.82 -26.68 -13.98
CA GLY A 38 -7.22 -27.83 -14.82
C GLY A 38 -6.36 -28.04 -16.06
N GLY A 39 -5.18 -27.42 -16.15
CA GLY A 39 -4.25 -27.53 -17.27
C GLY A 39 -4.38 -26.45 -18.33
N ALA A 40 -5.38 -25.58 -18.27
CA ALA A 40 -5.50 -24.43 -19.16
C ALA A 40 -4.37 -23.41 -18.97
N TYR A 41 -3.86 -23.33 -17.75
CA TYR A 41 -2.74 -22.48 -17.34
C TYR A 41 -1.54 -23.32 -16.90
N GLU A 42 -0.40 -22.69 -16.82
CA GLU A 42 0.78 -23.20 -16.12
C GLU A 42 1.26 -22.19 -15.07
N ARG A 43 1.78 -22.71 -13.97
CA ARG A 43 2.52 -21.95 -12.97
C ARG A 43 4.00 -22.23 -13.15
N ILE A 44 4.77 -21.18 -13.34
CA ILE A 44 6.22 -21.19 -13.50
C ILE A 44 6.83 -20.58 -12.24
N THR A 45 7.80 -21.24 -11.64
CA THR A 45 8.63 -20.70 -10.57
C THR A 45 10.08 -20.67 -11.00
N GLY A 46 10.81 -19.67 -10.56
CA GLY A 46 12.22 -19.51 -10.94
C GLY A 46 12.90 -18.35 -10.25
N THR A 47 14.02 -17.96 -10.81
CA THR A 47 14.83 -16.83 -10.33
C THR A 47 15.21 -15.94 -11.52
N VAL A 48 15.16 -14.64 -11.33
CA VAL A 48 15.65 -13.64 -12.29
C VAL A 48 16.99 -13.13 -11.82
N SER A 49 17.96 -13.06 -12.73
CA SER A 49 19.25 -12.40 -12.54
C SER A 49 19.24 -11.05 -13.22
N PHE A 50 19.73 -10.05 -12.52
CA PHE A 50 19.79 -8.67 -12.98
C PHE A 50 21.23 -8.14 -12.94
N GLU A 51 21.52 -7.21 -13.85
CA GLU A 51 22.76 -6.49 -13.93
C GLU A 51 22.49 -5.07 -14.44
N ILE A 52 22.86 -4.04 -13.67
CA ILE A 52 22.68 -2.62 -14.07
C ILE A 52 23.97 -1.82 -13.92
N ASP A 53 24.18 -0.87 -14.82
CA ASP A 53 25.24 0.14 -14.69
C ASP A 53 24.80 1.23 -13.70
N PRO A 54 25.52 1.42 -12.57
CA PRO A 54 25.20 2.45 -11.57
C PRO A 54 25.35 3.89 -12.11
N LYS A 55 25.99 4.08 -13.25
CA LYS A 55 26.23 5.39 -13.86
C LYS A 55 25.08 5.86 -14.76
N VAL A 56 24.21 4.95 -15.18
CA VAL A 56 23.01 5.29 -15.98
C VAL A 56 22.10 6.20 -15.18
N PRO A 57 21.58 7.31 -15.74
CA PRO A 57 20.74 8.26 -15.00
C PRO A 57 19.55 7.64 -14.30
N ALA A 58 18.87 6.69 -14.92
CA ALA A 58 17.72 5.98 -14.35
C ALA A 58 18.08 5.16 -13.09
N ASN A 59 19.35 4.79 -12.90
CA ASN A 59 19.81 3.98 -11.76
C ASN A 59 20.40 4.84 -10.63
N ARG A 60 20.82 6.08 -10.91
CA ARG A 60 21.39 6.99 -9.89
C ARG A 60 20.40 7.38 -8.79
N ILE A 61 19.12 7.17 -9.01
CA ILE A 61 18.07 7.42 -8.01
C ILE A 61 18.10 6.38 -6.87
N ILE A 62 18.73 5.23 -7.08
CA ILE A 62 18.84 4.16 -6.08
C ILE A 62 19.83 4.62 -5.00
N ALA A 63 19.36 4.67 -3.76
CA ALA A 63 20.17 5.11 -2.64
C ALA A 63 21.42 4.22 -2.47
N ASP A 64 22.59 4.84 -2.31
CA ASP A 64 23.91 4.19 -2.16
C ASP A 64 24.33 3.30 -3.36
N ILE A 65 23.74 3.42 -4.53
CA ILE A 65 24.11 2.61 -5.70
C ILE A 65 25.60 2.75 -6.07
N ASP A 66 26.19 3.92 -5.83
CA ASP A 66 27.61 4.23 -6.04
C ASP A 66 28.53 3.56 -5.00
N LYS A 67 27.97 2.94 -3.95
CA LYS A 67 28.67 2.19 -2.91
C LYS A 67 28.44 0.67 -3.05
N ALA A 68 27.64 0.27 -4.04
CA ALA A 68 27.40 -1.15 -4.30
C ALA A 68 28.68 -1.86 -4.75
N PRO A 69 28.86 -3.14 -4.40
CA PRO A 69 29.86 -3.97 -5.06
C PRO A 69 29.51 -4.12 -6.55
N VAL A 70 30.50 -4.06 -7.41
CA VAL A 70 30.34 -4.18 -8.85
C VAL A 70 31.13 -5.38 -9.38
N ASN A 71 30.66 -5.96 -10.49
CA ASN A 71 31.32 -7.02 -11.22
C ASN A 71 32.49 -6.49 -12.07
N ALA A 72 33.12 -7.37 -12.86
CA ALA A 72 34.26 -7.02 -13.74
C ALA A 72 33.92 -5.96 -14.81
N HIS A 73 32.63 -5.78 -15.13
CA HIS A 73 32.16 -4.76 -16.08
C HIS A 73 31.81 -3.43 -15.39
N GLY A 74 31.89 -3.36 -14.07
CA GLY A 74 31.53 -2.19 -13.29
C GLY A 74 30.02 -2.08 -12.98
N ASN A 75 29.27 -3.17 -13.14
CA ASN A 75 27.83 -3.25 -12.99
C ASN A 75 27.43 -3.90 -11.64
N VAL A 76 26.29 -3.51 -11.11
CA VAL A 76 25.70 -4.08 -9.90
C VAL A 76 24.80 -5.27 -10.25
N GLU A 77 25.02 -6.41 -9.58
CA GLU A 77 24.30 -7.66 -9.80
C GLU A 77 23.44 -8.04 -8.60
N TRP A 78 22.27 -8.62 -8.87
CA TRP A 78 21.42 -9.24 -7.85
C TRP A 78 20.47 -10.28 -8.47
N THR A 79 19.77 -11.02 -7.62
CA THR A 79 18.76 -11.99 -8.04
C THR A 79 17.46 -11.79 -7.27
N ALA A 80 16.35 -12.29 -7.85
CA ALA A 80 15.05 -12.25 -7.20
C ALA A 80 14.20 -13.48 -7.59
N ASP A 81 13.38 -13.96 -6.64
CA ASP A 81 12.42 -15.03 -6.89
C ASP A 81 11.31 -14.56 -7.82
N LEU A 82 10.91 -15.44 -8.74
CA LEU A 82 9.89 -15.19 -9.75
C LEU A 82 8.78 -16.24 -9.67
N VAL A 83 7.52 -15.77 -9.75
CA VAL A 83 6.37 -16.63 -10.03
C VAL A 83 5.58 -16.02 -11.19
N VAL A 84 5.21 -16.86 -12.16
CA VAL A 84 4.33 -16.52 -13.28
C VAL A 84 3.22 -17.55 -13.37
N ILE A 85 1.98 -17.10 -13.49
CA ILE A 85 0.82 -17.93 -13.84
C ILE A 85 0.30 -17.40 -15.17
N ARG A 86 0.31 -18.23 -16.23
CA ARG A 86 -0.05 -17.79 -17.57
C ARG A 86 -0.86 -18.85 -18.32
N PRO A 87 -1.66 -18.47 -19.34
CA PRO A 87 -2.26 -19.42 -20.27
C PRO A 87 -1.17 -20.29 -20.92
N ARG A 88 -1.42 -21.59 -21.07
CA ARG A 88 -0.54 -22.47 -21.83
C ARG A 88 -0.58 -22.19 -23.33
N ASP A 89 -1.77 -21.95 -23.84
CA ASP A 89 -1.95 -21.42 -25.19
C ASP A 89 -1.90 -19.89 -25.12
N GLU A 90 -0.81 -19.31 -25.61
CA GLU A 90 -0.61 -17.85 -25.61
C GLU A 90 -1.70 -17.10 -26.42
N LYS A 91 -2.39 -17.79 -27.35
CA LYS A 91 -3.52 -17.20 -28.09
C LYS A 91 -4.75 -16.95 -27.21
N SER A 92 -4.89 -17.69 -26.11
CA SER A 92 -5.97 -17.49 -25.13
C SER A 92 -5.67 -16.36 -24.14
N ALA A 93 -4.43 -15.80 -24.14
CA ALA A 93 -4.06 -14.69 -23.30
C ALA A 93 -4.67 -13.38 -23.80
N ASN A 94 -5.13 -12.51 -22.88
CA ASN A 94 -5.62 -11.18 -23.21
C ASN A 94 -4.49 -10.17 -23.54
N GLY A 95 -3.24 -10.60 -23.46
CA GLY A 95 -2.02 -9.81 -23.73
C GLY A 95 -1.66 -8.82 -22.63
N THR A 96 -2.27 -8.93 -21.45
CA THR A 96 -2.02 -8.06 -20.30
C THR A 96 -1.38 -8.83 -19.16
N VAL A 97 -0.26 -8.31 -18.66
CA VAL A 97 0.30 -8.71 -17.37
C VAL A 97 -0.48 -8.00 -16.26
N LEU A 98 -0.97 -8.74 -15.30
CA LEU A 98 -1.35 -8.22 -14.00
C LEU A 98 -0.23 -8.56 -13.02
N PHE A 99 0.62 -7.58 -12.75
CA PHE A 99 1.75 -7.70 -11.84
C PHE A 99 1.33 -7.31 -10.43
N GLU A 100 1.38 -8.23 -9.49
CA GLU A 100 1.22 -7.89 -8.08
C GLU A 100 2.57 -7.64 -7.44
N VAL A 101 2.74 -6.46 -6.86
CA VAL A 101 3.85 -6.19 -5.94
C VAL A 101 3.64 -7.03 -4.69
N SER A 102 4.47 -8.06 -4.50
CA SER A 102 4.34 -9.01 -3.38
C SER A 102 4.42 -8.27 -2.04
N ASN A 103 3.45 -8.54 -1.15
CA ASN A 103 3.40 -7.93 0.17
C ASN A 103 4.12 -8.84 1.18
N ARG A 104 5.30 -8.44 1.64
CA ARG A 104 6.17 -9.23 2.55
C ARG A 104 6.39 -10.67 2.03
N GLY A 105 6.70 -10.78 0.73
CA GLY A 105 6.91 -12.07 0.06
C GLY A 105 5.63 -12.86 -0.24
N GLY A 106 4.44 -12.34 0.13
CA GLY A 106 3.16 -12.98 -0.11
C GLY A 106 2.54 -12.65 -1.46
N MET A 107 1.57 -13.47 -1.88
CA MET A 107 0.78 -13.33 -3.10
C MET A 107 -0.70 -13.27 -2.70
N GLY A 108 -1.33 -12.10 -2.78
CA GLY A 108 -2.71 -11.85 -2.33
C GLY A 108 -3.74 -11.73 -3.44
N LEU A 109 -3.29 -11.57 -4.68
CA LEU A 109 -4.12 -11.23 -5.83
C LEU A 109 -5.29 -12.21 -6.05
N LEU A 110 -5.02 -13.51 -5.97
CA LEU A 110 -6.04 -14.54 -6.15
C LEU A 110 -7.14 -14.44 -5.08
N ASN A 111 -6.76 -14.21 -3.83
CA ASN A 111 -7.72 -14.06 -2.74
C ASN A 111 -8.60 -12.80 -2.89
N LEU A 112 -8.08 -11.76 -3.51
CA LEU A 112 -8.81 -10.51 -3.71
C LEU A 112 -9.81 -10.60 -4.86
N PHE A 113 -9.44 -11.25 -5.97
CA PHE A 113 -10.25 -11.26 -7.19
C PHE A 113 -10.98 -12.58 -7.45
N GLN A 114 -10.59 -13.69 -6.78
CA GLN A 114 -11.16 -15.04 -6.96
C GLN A 114 -11.71 -15.65 -5.66
N SER A 115 -11.87 -14.87 -4.62
CA SER A 115 -12.24 -15.36 -3.27
C SER A 115 -13.63 -15.98 -3.14
N ASP A 116 -14.47 -15.82 -4.14
CA ASP A 116 -15.81 -16.39 -4.23
C ASP A 116 -15.84 -17.81 -4.81
N GLY A 117 -14.65 -18.38 -5.09
CA GLY A 117 -14.50 -19.64 -5.81
C GLY A 117 -14.62 -19.53 -7.34
N GLY A 118 -14.77 -18.29 -7.86
CA GLY A 118 -14.71 -18.01 -9.30
C GLY A 118 -13.27 -17.92 -9.81
N ASN A 119 -13.13 -17.95 -11.13
CA ASN A 119 -11.85 -17.92 -11.84
C ASN A 119 -11.66 -16.64 -12.67
N LEU A 120 -12.16 -15.49 -12.21
CA LEU A 120 -12.19 -14.23 -12.98
C LEU A 120 -10.89 -13.95 -13.74
N LEU A 121 -9.74 -14.02 -13.06
CA LEU A 121 -8.44 -13.71 -13.67
C LEU A 121 -8.04 -14.72 -14.75
N ILE A 122 -8.38 -16.00 -14.53
CA ILE A 122 -8.11 -17.10 -15.44
C ILE A 122 -9.06 -17.03 -16.65
N ASP A 123 -10.36 -16.86 -16.39
CA ASP A 123 -11.40 -16.82 -17.43
C ASP A 123 -11.21 -15.62 -18.37
N GLN A 124 -10.65 -14.52 -17.86
CA GLN A 124 -10.33 -13.33 -18.66
C GLN A 124 -8.94 -13.38 -19.33
N GLY A 125 -8.19 -14.47 -19.20
CA GLY A 125 -6.93 -14.67 -19.91
C GLY A 125 -5.75 -13.84 -19.42
N TYR A 126 -5.73 -13.40 -18.17
CA TYR A 126 -4.60 -12.64 -17.62
C TYR A 126 -3.33 -13.49 -17.46
N THR A 127 -2.19 -12.88 -17.67
CA THR A 127 -0.90 -13.35 -17.19
C THR A 127 -0.60 -12.70 -15.83
N LEU A 128 -0.41 -13.49 -14.79
CA LEU A 128 -0.15 -13.03 -13.43
C LEU A 128 1.34 -13.17 -13.12
N VAL A 129 1.96 -12.11 -12.58
CA VAL A 129 3.39 -12.08 -12.31
C VAL A 129 3.67 -11.54 -10.92
N TRP A 130 4.59 -12.18 -10.21
CA TRP A 130 5.15 -11.75 -8.93
C TRP A 130 6.67 -11.84 -8.96
N LEU A 131 7.33 -10.85 -8.39
CA LEU A 131 8.78 -10.81 -8.19
C LEU A 131 9.08 -10.54 -6.71
N GLY A 132 10.09 -11.21 -6.17
CA GLY A 132 10.66 -10.86 -4.88
C GLY A 132 11.36 -9.50 -4.98
N TRP A 133 10.93 -8.51 -4.20
CA TRP A 133 11.49 -7.16 -4.22
C TRP A 133 12.01 -6.69 -2.85
N GLN A 134 11.76 -7.48 -1.81
CA GLN A 134 12.18 -7.23 -0.43
C GLN A 134 13.27 -8.25 -0.05
N ASP A 135 14.31 -7.79 0.61
CA ASP A 135 15.42 -8.63 1.09
C ASP A 135 15.23 -9.08 2.55
N ASP A 136 14.45 -8.31 3.32
CA ASP A 136 14.26 -8.47 4.75
C ASP A 136 13.08 -9.39 5.14
N VAL A 137 12.47 -10.09 4.18
CA VAL A 137 11.41 -11.07 4.45
C VAL A 137 11.99 -12.41 4.88
N PRO A 138 11.46 -13.05 5.96
CA PRO A 138 11.95 -14.35 6.41
C PRO A 138 11.43 -15.52 5.56
N LYS A 139 10.37 -15.33 4.78
CA LYS A 139 9.72 -16.36 3.94
C LYS A 139 9.06 -15.74 2.72
N GLY A 140 8.66 -16.57 1.75
CA GLY A 140 8.00 -16.14 0.52
C GLY A 140 8.96 -15.64 -0.54
N LEU A 141 8.48 -14.83 -1.46
CA LEU A 141 9.27 -14.27 -2.56
C LEU A 141 10.27 -13.24 -2.05
N ARG A 142 11.54 -13.44 -2.37
CA ARG A 142 12.64 -12.64 -1.85
C ARG A 142 13.54 -12.11 -2.96
N MET A 143 14.09 -10.92 -2.71
CA MET A 143 15.22 -10.36 -3.43
C MET A 143 16.53 -10.69 -2.68
N HIS A 144 17.58 -10.99 -3.42
CA HIS A 144 18.94 -11.20 -2.91
C HIS A 144 19.85 -10.09 -3.40
N ALA A 145 19.71 -8.92 -2.78
CA ALA A 145 20.46 -7.73 -3.13
C ALA A 145 21.81 -7.65 -2.41
N PRO A 146 22.83 -7.02 -3.02
CA PRO A 146 24.09 -6.72 -2.36
C PRO A 146 23.91 -5.65 -1.27
N SER A 147 24.87 -5.62 -0.34
CA SER A 147 24.98 -4.58 0.67
C SER A 147 26.10 -3.61 0.34
N ALA A 148 25.90 -2.33 0.60
CA ALA A 148 26.95 -1.32 0.58
C ALA A 148 27.88 -1.55 1.78
N LYS A 149 29.16 -1.82 1.51
CA LYS A 149 30.12 -2.19 2.56
C LYS A 149 30.72 -0.97 3.27
N ALA A 150 31.11 -1.17 4.52
CA ALA A 150 31.78 -0.18 5.37
C ALA A 150 30.95 1.09 5.67
N LEU A 151 29.62 1.02 5.50
CA LEU A 151 28.71 2.07 5.93
C LEU A 151 28.09 1.69 7.27
N ARG A 152 28.07 2.63 8.21
CA ARG A 152 27.35 2.54 9.47
C ARG A 152 26.23 3.55 9.53
N GLY A 153 25.18 3.23 10.27
CA GLY A 153 24.05 4.13 10.48
C GLY A 153 23.14 3.67 11.60
N ILE A 154 22.19 4.53 11.92
CA ILE A 154 21.21 4.27 12.96
C ILE A 154 20.02 3.50 12.38
N VAL A 155 19.51 2.57 13.17
CA VAL A 155 18.31 1.79 12.89
C VAL A 155 17.41 1.85 14.12
N ARG A 156 16.11 1.94 13.91
CA ARG A 156 15.13 1.93 14.99
C ARG A 156 14.22 0.71 14.86
N SER A 157 13.97 0.08 15.99
CA SER A 157 12.93 -0.92 16.16
C SER A 157 11.90 -0.43 17.17
N ASP A 158 10.64 -0.66 16.86
CA ASP A 158 9.52 -0.29 17.71
C ASP A 158 8.84 -1.55 18.23
N ILE A 159 8.48 -1.56 19.50
CA ILE A 159 7.87 -2.69 20.18
C ILE A 159 6.57 -2.22 20.84
N VAL A 160 5.44 -2.82 20.46
CA VAL A 160 4.17 -2.70 21.16
C VAL A 160 3.62 -4.10 21.34
N VAL A 161 3.23 -4.44 22.55
CA VAL A 161 2.74 -5.78 22.90
C VAL A 161 1.27 -5.73 23.29
N ASP A 162 0.55 -6.80 23.03
CA ASP A 162 -0.85 -6.98 23.46
C ASP A 162 -0.95 -7.76 24.78
N LYS A 163 0.15 -8.38 25.20
CA LYS A 163 0.28 -9.09 26.48
C LYS A 163 1.65 -8.80 27.08
N ARG A 164 1.69 -8.67 28.41
CA ARG A 164 2.95 -8.44 29.12
C ARG A 164 3.96 -9.54 28.81
N THR A 165 5.16 -9.17 28.44
CA THR A 165 6.28 -10.08 28.19
C THR A 165 7.60 -9.41 28.60
N THR A 166 8.61 -10.21 28.95
CA THR A 166 9.97 -9.71 29.25
C THR A 166 10.89 -9.75 28.05
N ILE A 167 10.50 -10.41 26.94
CA ILE A 167 11.29 -10.51 25.73
C ILE A 167 10.43 -10.12 24.53
N SER A 168 10.99 -9.29 23.65
CA SER A 168 10.35 -8.94 22.37
C SER A 168 11.39 -8.84 21.25
N GLY A 169 11.03 -9.28 20.06
CA GLY A 169 11.88 -9.19 18.87
C GLY A 169 12.10 -7.76 18.40
N LEU A 170 13.25 -7.51 17.79
CA LEU A 170 13.54 -6.27 17.06
C LEU A 170 12.80 -6.22 15.71
N GLY A 171 12.45 -7.36 15.15
CA GLY A 171 11.63 -7.46 13.94
C GLY A 171 10.16 -7.21 14.25
N ASP A 172 9.46 -6.65 13.29
CA ASP A 172 8.01 -6.45 13.31
C ASP A 172 7.35 -7.38 12.29
N ARG A 173 6.40 -8.22 12.74
CA ARG A 173 5.65 -9.15 11.90
C ARG A 173 6.57 -10.06 11.05
N ASP A 174 6.51 -9.89 9.72
CA ASP A 174 7.29 -10.64 8.74
C ASP A 174 8.54 -9.83 8.28
N HIS A 175 9.28 -9.26 9.22
CA HIS A 175 10.45 -8.43 8.97
C HIS A 175 11.69 -8.99 9.70
N THR A 176 12.79 -9.11 8.98
CA THR A 176 14.10 -9.45 9.54
C THR A 176 14.88 -8.16 9.83
N PRO A 177 15.15 -7.81 11.09
CA PRO A 177 15.83 -6.56 11.43
C PRO A 177 17.31 -6.58 11.01
N TYR A 178 17.87 -5.40 10.78
CA TYR A 178 19.33 -5.24 10.64
C TYR A 178 20.07 -5.68 11.91
N ALA A 179 21.27 -6.20 11.72
CA ALA A 179 22.12 -6.66 12.84
C ALA A 179 22.54 -5.49 13.74
N VAL A 180 22.56 -5.72 15.04
CA VAL A 180 23.13 -4.79 16.05
C VAL A 180 24.64 -4.96 16.07
N VAL A 181 25.40 -3.90 15.78
CA VAL A 181 26.89 -3.95 15.74
C VAL A 181 27.58 -3.25 16.92
N ASP A 182 26.84 -2.42 17.65
CA ASP A 182 27.35 -1.72 18.85
C ASP A 182 26.25 -1.71 19.92
N PRO A 183 26.07 -2.84 20.64
CA PRO A 183 24.99 -2.98 21.63
C PRO A 183 25.04 -1.95 22.75
N GLU A 184 26.23 -1.52 23.14
CA GLU A 184 26.40 -0.63 24.30
C GLU A 184 25.98 0.82 24.00
N SER A 185 26.06 1.24 22.75
CA SER A 185 25.58 2.58 22.32
C SER A 185 24.08 2.66 22.13
N ALA A 186 23.38 1.52 22.13
CA ALA A 186 21.93 1.47 21.88
C ALA A 186 21.15 2.14 23.01
N LYS A 187 20.01 2.75 22.61
CA LYS A 187 19.12 3.47 23.52
C LYS A 187 17.72 2.89 23.41
N MET A 188 17.05 2.73 24.56
CA MET A 188 15.64 2.38 24.61
C MET A 188 14.85 3.52 25.26
N THR A 189 13.70 3.82 24.68
CA THR A 189 12.73 4.76 25.22
C THR A 189 11.35 4.13 25.30
N VAL A 190 10.49 4.67 26.16
CA VAL A 190 9.08 4.28 26.27
C VAL A 190 8.19 5.52 26.29
N ARG A 191 7.02 5.41 25.65
CA ARG A 191 5.98 6.44 25.65
C ARG A 191 4.59 5.80 25.67
N ASP A 192 3.62 6.57 26.11
CA ASP A 192 2.24 6.09 26.32
C ASP A 192 1.32 6.43 25.14
N SER A 193 1.78 7.21 24.17
CA SER A 193 1.02 7.61 22.99
C SER A 193 1.93 7.86 21.78
N PRO A 194 1.39 7.84 20.54
CA PRO A 194 2.16 8.08 19.32
C PRO A 194 2.94 9.40 19.30
N ILE A 195 2.39 10.45 19.92
CA ILE A 195 3.03 11.77 20.01
C ILE A 195 3.50 12.08 21.45
N GLY A 196 3.46 11.07 22.34
CA GLY A 196 3.87 11.22 23.75
C GLY A 196 5.36 11.47 23.92
N VAL A 197 5.71 12.05 25.06
CA VAL A 197 7.12 12.29 25.42
C VAL A 197 7.83 10.95 25.61
N ARG A 198 8.98 10.78 24.95
CA ARG A 198 9.87 9.62 25.09
C ARG A 198 10.61 9.69 26.41
N LYS A 199 10.37 8.73 27.29
CA LYS A 199 11.07 8.56 28.56
C LYS A 199 12.21 7.55 28.36
N PRO A 200 13.47 7.89 28.63
CA PRO A 200 14.57 6.93 28.51
C PRO A 200 14.42 5.79 29.51
N VAL A 201 14.75 4.58 29.07
CA VAL A 201 14.89 3.39 29.93
C VAL A 201 16.37 3.20 30.22
N ALA A 202 16.71 3.09 31.52
CA ALA A 202 18.12 2.94 31.95
C ALA A 202 18.76 1.69 31.34
N ARG A 203 20.02 1.81 30.90
CA ARG A 203 20.70 0.75 30.10
C ARG A 203 20.86 -0.56 30.87
N ASP A 204 21.00 -0.53 32.18
CA ASP A 204 21.11 -1.67 33.07
C ASP A 204 19.79 -2.44 33.28
N GLN A 205 18.67 -1.87 32.83
CA GLN A 205 17.34 -2.51 32.93
C GLN A 205 16.99 -3.40 31.74
N TRP A 206 17.78 -3.36 30.68
CA TRP A 206 17.50 -4.14 29.47
C TRP A 206 18.78 -4.57 28.76
N SER A 207 18.69 -5.64 27.99
CA SER A 207 19.81 -6.16 27.21
C SER A 207 19.32 -6.73 25.88
N PHE A 208 20.22 -6.86 24.92
CA PHE A 208 19.93 -7.70 23.76
C PHE A 208 20.08 -9.18 24.15
N THR A 209 19.32 -10.04 23.48
CA THR A 209 19.53 -11.50 23.54
C THR A 209 20.90 -11.87 22.93
N THR A 210 21.38 -13.07 23.18
CA THR A 210 22.72 -13.54 22.72
C THR A 210 22.85 -13.45 21.18
N ASP A 211 21.76 -13.62 20.44
CA ASP A 211 21.73 -13.52 18.98
C ASP A 211 21.50 -12.09 18.46
N ASN A 212 21.37 -11.11 19.36
CA ASN A 212 21.06 -9.70 19.07
C ASN A 212 19.78 -9.47 18.24
N LYS A 213 18.83 -10.42 18.21
CA LYS A 213 17.59 -10.30 17.45
C LYS A 213 16.39 -9.87 18.28
N SER A 214 16.53 -9.90 19.60
CA SER A 214 15.48 -9.54 20.55
C SER A 214 16.03 -8.70 21.69
N VAL A 215 15.15 -8.06 22.42
CA VAL A 215 15.44 -7.31 23.63
C VAL A 215 14.78 -7.99 24.82
N GLN A 216 15.55 -8.22 25.87
CA GLN A 216 15.08 -8.61 27.19
C GLN A 216 14.98 -7.36 28.05
N PHE A 217 13.82 -7.12 28.66
CA PHE A 217 13.55 -5.99 29.55
C PHE A 217 13.09 -6.49 30.91
N ASN A 218 13.86 -6.15 31.97
CA ASN A 218 13.69 -6.71 33.32
C ASN A 218 12.30 -6.37 33.91
N ALA A 219 11.83 -5.15 33.73
CA ALA A 219 10.49 -4.73 34.18
C ALA A 219 9.35 -5.29 33.34
N GLY A 220 9.66 -5.81 32.16
CA GLY A 220 8.70 -6.29 31.15
C GLY A 220 8.06 -5.19 30.32
N PHE A 221 7.79 -5.53 29.07
CA PHE A 221 7.01 -4.70 28.14
C PHE A 221 5.52 -4.75 28.56
N GLU A 222 4.92 -3.59 28.71
CA GLU A 222 3.51 -3.45 29.14
C GLU A 222 2.60 -3.31 27.92
N PRO A 223 1.40 -3.92 27.93
CA PRO A 223 0.44 -3.82 26.82
C PRO A 223 0.09 -2.38 26.48
N GLY A 224 0.05 -2.09 25.17
CA GLY A 224 -0.37 -0.80 24.63
C GLY A 224 0.61 0.34 24.78
N ARG A 225 1.76 0.16 25.43
CA ARG A 225 2.84 1.16 25.46
C ARG A 225 3.77 0.99 24.26
N ILE A 226 4.41 2.06 23.86
CA ILE A 226 5.32 2.11 22.71
C ILE A 226 6.75 2.16 23.24
N TYR A 227 7.53 1.11 22.98
CA TYR A 227 8.96 1.06 23.25
C TYR A 227 9.71 1.21 21.94
N GLU A 228 10.77 2.02 21.94
CA GLU A 228 11.61 2.26 20.77
C GLU A 228 13.06 1.94 21.13
N VAL A 229 13.71 1.11 20.32
CA VAL A 229 15.12 0.75 20.45
C VAL A 229 15.86 1.32 19.25
N VAL A 230 16.77 2.26 19.50
CA VAL A 230 17.66 2.84 18.48
C VAL A 230 19.05 2.27 18.68
N TYR A 231 19.59 1.69 17.63
CA TYR A 231 20.91 1.03 17.65
C TYR A 231 21.68 1.29 16.35
N THR A 232 22.98 1.03 16.40
CA THR A 232 23.86 1.12 15.23
C THR A 232 23.86 -0.19 14.46
N SER A 233 23.77 -0.10 13.13
CA SER A 233 23.99 -1.21 12.20
C SER A 233 25.03 -0.85 11.15
N GLU A 234 25.43 -1.84 10.36
CA GLU A 234 26.40 -1.66 9.26
C GLU A 234 26.01 -2.46 8.03
N ASN A 235 26.65 -2.09 6.91
CA ASN A 235 26.47 -2.76 5.61
C ASN A 235 25.00 -2.83 5.16
N PRO A 236 24.33 -1.67 4.92
CA PRO A 236 22.94 -1.64 4.52
C PRO A 236 22.73 -2.32 3.17
N THR A 237 21.64 -3.09 3.04
CA THR A 237 21.19 -3.64 1.76
C THR A 237 20.73 -2.52 0.84
N LEU A 238 20.99 -2.64 -0.47
CA LEU A 238 20.52 -1.71 -1.48
C LEU A 238 19.04 -1.99 -1.83
N VAL A 239 18.15 -1.57 -0.94
CA VAL A 239 16.70 -1.84 -1.05
C VAL A 239 16.10 -1.25 -2.33
N GLY A 240 16.61 -0.14 -2.84
CA GLY A 240 16.18 0.49 -4.09
C GLY A 240 16.37 -0.38 -5.35
N LEU A 241 17.09 -1.51 -5.27
CA LEU A 241 17.14 -2.51 -6.33
C LEU A 241 15.81 -3.27 -6.49
N GLY A 242 14.94 -3.29 -5.49
CA GLY A 242 13.59 -3.87 -5.60
C GLY A 242 12.73 -3.16 -6.64
N PRO A 243 12.50 -1.84 -6.55
CA PRO A 243 11.83 -1.07 -7.60
C PRO A 243 12.51 -1.19 -8.96
N ALA A 244 13.85 -1.15 -9.03
CA ALA A 244 14.59 -1.31 -10.27
C ALA A 244 14.35 -2.70 -10.90
N GLY A 245 14.36 -3.77 -10.11
CA GLY A 245 14.09 -5.13 -10.60
C GLY A 245 12.68 -5.30 -11.19
N ILE A 246 11.67 -4.68 -10.56
CA ILE A 246 10.29 -4.67 -11.11
C ILE A 246 10.25 -3.87 -12.42
N ARG A 247 10.85 -2.68 -12.46
CA ARG A 247 10.99 -1.88 -13.68
C ARG A 247 11.56 -2.72 -14.83
N ASP A 248 12.68 -3.36 -14.57
CA ASP A 248 13.46 -4.04 -15.59
C ASP A 248 12.83 -5.36 -16.03
N LEU A 249 12.21 -6.12 -15.12
CA LEU A 249 11.48 -7.34 -15.46
C LEU A 249 10.27 -7.05 -16.35
N ILE A 250 9.47 -6.05 -16.01
CA ILE A 250 8.28 -5.69 -16.80
C ILE A 250 8.71 -5.13 -18.16
N SER A 251 9.74 -4.30 -18.21
CA SER A 251 10.32 -3.81 -19.44
C SER A 251 10.83 -4.97 -20.32
N TYR A 252 11.54 -5.93 -19.72
CA TYR A 252 12.00 -7.12 -20.42
C TYR A 252 10.83 -7.91 -21.05
N PHE A 253 9.76 -8.17 -20.30
CA PHE A 253 8.60 -8.88 -20.82
C PHE A 253 7.82 -8.10 -21.90
N LYS A 254 7.83 -6.78 -21.85
CA LYS A 254 7.15 -5.94 -22.85
C LYS A 254 7.96 -5.71 -24.13
N TYR A 255 9.27 -5.69 -24.04
CA TYR A 255 10.10 -5.18 -25.15
C TYR A 255 11.19 -6.15 -25.64
N VAL A 256 11.39 -7.29 -24.95
CA VAL A 256 12.39 -8.30 -25.33
C VAL A 256 11.71 -9.66 -25.51
N ALA A 257 11.75 -10.18 -26.73
CA ALA A 257 11.24 -11.52 -27.06
C ALA A 257 12.19 -12.23 -28.04
N PRO A 258 12.21 -13.56 -28.07
CA PRO A 258 11.59 -14.46 -27.09
C PRO A 258 12.35 -14.48 -25.76
N SER A 259 11.68 -14.93 -24.69
CA SER A 259 12.30 -15.18 -23.40
C SER A 259 12.09 -16.66 -22.98
N THR A 260 12.73 -17.08 -21.89
CA THR A 260 12.50 -18.43 -21.32
C THR A 260 11.06 -18.61 -20.78
N VAL A 261 10.32 -17.53 -20.62
CA VAL A 261 8.95 -17.53 -20.07
C VAL A 261 7.89 -17.25 -21.14
N PHE A 262 8.18 -16.41 -22.14
CA PHE A 262 7.24 -16.02 -23.19
C PHE A 262 7.88 -16.15 -24.58
N ASN A 263 7.11 -16.61 -25.57
CA ASN A 263 7.55 -16.65 -26.97
C ASN A 263 7.39 -15.28 -27.63
N GLU A 264 6.39 -14.50 -27.23
CA GLU A 264 6.11 -13.15 -27.74
C GLU A 264 6.17 -12.11 -26.60
N THR A 265 6.36 -10.86 -26.95
CA THR A 265 6.30 -9.74 -26.01
C THR A 265 4.86 -9.53 -25.51
N LEU A 266 4.75 -9.17 -24.25
CA LEU A 266 3.47 -8.80 -23.65
C LEU A 266 3.08 -7.37 -24.06
N LYS A 267 1.82 -7.18 -24.38
CA LYS A 267 1.34 -5.90 -24.97
C LYS A 267 1.20 -4.80 -23.91
N ARG A 268 0.79 -5.17 -22.69
CA ARG A 268 0.43 -4.23 -21.62
C ARG A 268 0.78 -4.80 -20.25
N ALA A 269 1.01 -3.90 -19.30
CA ALA A 269 1.24 -4.26 -17.91
C ALA A 269 0.43 -3.36 -16.97
N ILE A 270 -0.27 -3.96 -16.01
CA ILE A 270 -0.94 -3.31 -14.90
C ILE A 270 -0.24 -3.71 -13.61
N GLY A 271 0.30 -2.73 -12.88
CA GLY A 271 0.87 -2.92 -11.56
C GLY A 271 -0.20 -2.78 -10.48
N PHE A 272 -0.41 -3.82 -9.69
CA PHE A 272 -1.32 -3.83 -8.56
C PHE A 272 -0.54 -3.96 -7.25
N GLY A 273 -0.93 -3.20 -6.22
CA GLY A 273 -0.33 -3.31 -4.90
C GLY A 273 -1.34 -2.98 -3.80
N SER A 274 -1.40 -3.85 -2.79
CA SER A 274 -2.28 -3.65 -1.64
C SER A 274 -1.47 -3.23 -0.41
N SER A 275 -1.95 -2.21 0.33
CA SER A 275 -1.36 -1.76 1.60
C SER A 275 0.09 -1.27 1.40
N GLN A 276 1.07 -1.91 2.02
CA GLN A 276 2.50 -1.63 1.82
C GLN A 276 2.86 -1.63 0.33
N SER A 277 2.36 -2.58 -0.43
CA SER A 277 2.62 -2.69 -1.87
C SER A 277 1.91 -1.60 -2.68
N GLY A 278 0.79 -1.06 -2.19
CA GLY A 278 0.19 0.16 -2.73
C GLY A 278 1.07 1.40 -2.49
N ARG A 279 1.65 1.53 -1.30
CA ARG A 279 2.65 2.58 -1.02
C ARG A 279 3.93 2.40 -1.83
N PHE A 280 4.31 1.15 -2.11
CA PHE A 280 5.41 0.86 -3.04
C PHE A 280 5.14 1.44 -4.42
N LEU A 281 3.95 1.23 -4.99
CA LEU A 281 3.60 1.78 -6.31
C LEU A 281 3.61 3.32 -6.31
N ARG A 282 3.15 3.96 -5.25
CA ARG A 282 3.27 5.42 -5.09
C ARG A 282 4.75 5.86 -5.03
N THR A 283 5.59 5.12 -4.32
CA THR A 283 7.04 5.35 -4.24
C THR A 283 7.72 5.13 -5.59
N PHE A 284 7.33 4.08 -6.32
CA PHE A 284 7.80 3.72 -7.66
C PHE A 284 7.55 4.86 -8.65
N LEU A 285 6.34 5.43 -8.65
CA LEU A 285 5.99 6.57 -9.48
C LEU A 285 6.75 7.84 -9.09
N TYR A 286 6.87 8.12 -7.79
CA TYR A 286 7.59 9.29 -7.28
C TYR A 286 9.06 9.32 -7.70
N TYR A 287 9.73 8.18 -7.66
CA TYR A 287 11.13 8.08 -8.06
C TYR A 287 11.33 7.95 -9.59
N GLY A 288 10.28 7.84 -10.40
CA GLY A 288 10.34 7.76 -11.85
C GLY A 288 10.63 6.36 -12.40
N PHE A 289 10.50 5.31 -11.59
CA PHE A 289 10.74 3.93 -12.05
C PHE A 289 9.75 3.43 -13.11
N ASN A 290 8.69 4.21 -13.43
CA ASN A 290 7.80 3.84 -14.55
C ASN A 290 8.40 4.14 -15.94
N ALA A 291 9.58 4.71 -16.00
CA ALA A 291 10.42 4.77 -17.18
C ALA A 291 11.61 3.80 -17.02
N ASP A 292 11.87 2.97 -18.02
CA ASP A 292 13.05 2.11 -18.04
C ASP A 292 14.31 2.89 -18.47
N GLU A 293 15.46 2.22 -18.54
CA GLU A 293 16.73 2.83 -18.92
C GLU A 293 16.74 3.43 -20.36
N GLN A 294 15.80 3.00 -21.22
CA GLN A 294 15.58 3.52 -22.56
C GLN A 294 14.42 4.51 -22.63
N ASN A 295 13.94 4.98 -21.49
CA ASN A 295 12.78 5.88 -21.36
C ASN A 295 11.49 5.32 -21.98
N ARG A 296 11.27 3.99 -21.88
CA ARG A 296 10.03 3.32 -22.31
C ARG A 296 9.14 3.08 -21.09
N LYS A 297 7.83 3.17 -21.33
CA LYS A 297 6.84 3.02 -20.26
C LYS A 297 6.78 1.58 -19.73
N VAL A 298 6.96 1.40 -18.42
CA VAL A 298 6.91 0.11 -17.72
C VAL A 298 5.48 -0.34 -17.52
N PHE A 299 4.73 0.28 -16.63
CA PHE A 299 3.31 0.00 -16.43
C PHE A 299 2.43 0.96 -17.23
N ASP A 300 1.43 0.41 -17.91
CA ASP A 300 0.39 1.15 -18.60
C ASP A 300 -0.75 1.54 -17.65
N GLY A 301 -1.01 0.70 -16.63
CA GLY A 301 -1.90 0.96 -15.51
C GLY A 301 -1.21 0.72 -14.18
N VAL A 302 -1.54 1.52 -13.15
CA VAL A 302 -1.08 1.34 -11.77
C VAL A 302 -2.28 1.44 -10.84
N TRP A 303 -2.43 0.45 -9.95
CA TRP A 303 -3.50 0.42 -8.99
C TRP A 303 -2.94 0.28 -7.57
N ALA A 304 -2.95 1.38 -6.81
CA ALA A 304 -2.58 1.42 -5.41
C ALA A 304 -3.84 1.27 -4.54
N HIS A 305 -4.00 0.08 -3.94
CA HIS A 305 -5.12 -0.27 -3.08
C HIS A 305 -4.75 -0.12 -1.60
N VAL A 306 -5.61 0.53 -0.82
CA VAL A 306 -5.49 0.79 0.63
C VAL A 306 -4.08 1.27 1.04
N ALA A 307 -3.52 2.16 0.22
CA ALA A 307 -2.20 2.75 0.45
C ALA A 307 -2.24 3.96 1.41
N GLY A 308 -3.39 4.61 1.53
CA GLY A 308 -3.49 5.94 2.14
C GLY A 308 -2.72 6.99 1.35
N ALA A 309 -2.23 8.02 2.01
CA ALA A 309 -1.42 9.06 1.38
C ALA A 309 0.08 8.71 1.30
N GLY A 310 0.50 7.68 2.03
CA GLY A 310 1.91 7.37 2.25
C GLY A 310 2.65 6.84 1.03
N ARG A 311 3.96 6.98 1.09
CA ARG A 311 4.96 6.24 0.33
C ARG A 311 5.54 5.16 1.23
N GLY A 312 6.80 4.74 1.09
CA GLY A 312 7.37 3.72 1.97
C GLY A 312 8.88 3.82 2.14
N SER A 313 9.40 3.03 3.08
CA SER A 313 10.82 2.88 3.36
C SER A 313 11.48 1.95 2.33
N PHE A 314 11.48 2.33 1.04
CA PHE A 314 11.83 1.45 -0.07
C PHE A 314 13.05 1.90 -0.87
N ASN A 315 13.60 3.08 -0.58
CA ASN A 315 14.77 3.58 -1.29
C ASN A 315 15.55 4.60 -0.42
N HIS A 316 16.11 4.14 0.68
CA HIS A 316 17.02 4.91 1.50
C HIS A 316 17.99 3.98 2.25
N ARG A 317 19.08 4.55 2.78
CA ARG A 317 20.08 3.81 3.56
C ARG A 317 19.45 3.22 4.82
N PHE A 318 19.68 1.94 5.09
CA PHE A 318 19.04 1.16 6.15
C PHE A 318 17.51 1.15 6.05
N ALA A 319 16.97 1.22 4.83
CA ALA A 319 15.54 1.03 4.62
C ALA A 319 15.10 -0.36 5.09
N GLN A 320 13.89 -0.45 5.66
CA GLN A 320 13.32 -1.69 6.17
C GLN A 320 11.98 -1.93 5.47
N PRO A 321 12.02 -2.46 4.22
CA PRO A 321 10.85 -2.47 3.34
C PRO A 321 9.70 -3.35 3.83
N SER A 322 9.97 -4.39 4.61
CA SER A 322 8.91 -5.26 5.17
C SER A 322 8.34 -4.74 6.49
N ARG A 323 9.01 -3.79 7.12
CA ARG A 323 8.50 -3.10 8.29
C ARG A 323 7.35 -2.20 7.90
N ASP A 324 6.56 -1.73 8.77
CA ASP A 324 5.44 -0.85 8.52
C ASP A 324 4.07 -1.57 8.59
N GLY A 325 3.67 -1.89 9.73
CA GLY A 325 2.38 -2.51 9.95
C GLY A 325 1.93 -2.40 11.38
N HIS A 326 2.74 -1.74 12.21
CA HIS A 326 2.42 -1.64 13.61
C HIS A 326 1.33 -0.59 13.86
N PRO A 327 0.31 -0.89 14.66
CA PRO A 327 -0.67 0.08 15.11
C PRO A 327 0.06 1.17 15.86
N MET A 328 -0.16 2.40 15.68
CA MET A 328 0.39 3.54 16.40
C MET A 328 1.76 4.08 15.93
N MET A 329 2.39 3.55 14.85
CA MET A 329 3.78 3.94 14.56
C MET A 329 4.11 4.35 13.14
N ASN A 330 3.14 4.36 12.25
CA ASN A 330 3.36 4.57 10.82
C ASN A 330 4.00 5.91 10.45
N PHE A 331 3.74 6.95 11.20
CA PHE A 331 4.21 8.29 10.91
C PHE A 331 5.58 8.64 11.51
N PHE A 332 6.17 7.71 12.27
CA PHE A 332 7.57 7.86 12.74
C PHE A 332 8.56 7.07 11.88
N TYR A 333 8.09 6.49 10.80
CA TYR A 333 8.88 5.81 9.80
C TYR A 333 8.77 6.59 8.49
N PRO A 334 9.77 6.62 7.59
CA PRO A 334 9.71 7.42 6.37
C PRO A 334 8.63 6.94 5.38
N THR A 335 7.36 7.15 5.71
CA THR A 335 6.20 6.73 4.91
C THR A 335 5.31 7.90 4.50
N ASP A 336 4.82 8.68 5.45
CA ASP A 336 3.84 9.74 5.19
C ASP A 336 4.56 11.06 4.92
N ILE A 337 5.22 11.14 3.76
CA ILE A 337 6.13 12.22 3.37
C ILE A 337 5.58 12.97 2.17
N PHE A 338 5.57 14.30 2.25
CA PHE A 338 5.26 15.20 1.13
C PHE A 338 6.10 14.88 -0.13
N PRO A 339 5.56 14.95 -1.39
CA PRO A 339 4.19 15.32 -1.74
C PRO A 339 3.18 14.16 -1.63
N PHE A 340 1.90 14.50 -1.49
CA PHE A 340 0.82 13.52 -1.39
C PHE A 340 -0.03 13.42 -2.65
N THR A 341 -0.28 14.55 -3.33
CA THR A 341 -1.08 14.62 -4.56
C THR A 341 -0.26 14.28 -5.80
N ASP A 342 -0.94 13.83 -6.86
CA ASP A 342 -0.31 13.51 -8.15
C ASP A 342 0.25 14.73 -8.87
N LEU A 343 -0.49 15.84 -8.84
CA LEU A 343 -0.07 17.12 -9.41
C LEU A 343 0.67 17.94 -8.36
N PRO A 344 1.52 18.89 -8.79
CA PRO A 344 2.25 19.73 -7.86
C PRO A 344 1.35 20.48 -6.87
N GLU A 345 1.72 20.38 -5.60
CA GLU A 345 1.15 21.11 -4.48
C GLU A 345 2.24 21.84 -3.72
N LYS A 346 1.90 22.98 -3.12
CA LYS A 346 2.84 23.78 -2.34
C LYS A 346 2.70 23.46 -0.86
N ASP A 347 3.76 22.95 -0.26
CA ASP A 347 3.85 22.82 1.19
C ASP A 347 4.02 24.20 1.83
N PRO A 348 3.10 24.66 2.67
CA PRO A 348 3.15 25.99 3.26
C PRO A 348 4.27 26.15 4.29
N GLU A 349 4.78 25.08 4.89
CA GLU A 349 5.84 25.13 5.90
C GLU A 349 7.23 25.15 5.26
N THR A 350 7.48 24.30 4.29
CA THR A 350 8.80 24.18 3.64
C THR A 350 8.93 25.04 2.38
N GLY A 351 7.82 25.46 1.80
CA GLY A 351 7.76 26.17 0.52
C GLY A 351 8.01 25.28 -0.70
N LEU A 352 8.21 23.98 -0.52
CA LEU A 352 8.38 23.02 -1.60
C LEU A 352 7.12 22.96 -2.45
N ASN A 353 7.30 22.85 -3.77
CA ASN A 353 6.21 22.69 -4.72
C ASN A 353 6.50 21.45 -5.57
N GLU A 354 5.85 20.34 -5.26
CA GLU A 354 6.10 19.02 -5.86
C GLU A 354 4.81 18.23 -6.01
N GLY A 355 4.78 17.35 -7.02
CA GLY A 355 3.75 16.34 -7.23
C GLY A 355 4.35 14.94 -7.30
N LEU A 356 3.56 13.95 -6.91
CA LEU A 356 3.98 12.54 -6.95
C LEU A 356 4.41 12.11 -8.35
N LEU A 357 3.75 12.65 -9.40
CA LEU A 357 3.97 12.26 -10.79
C LEU A 357 4.96 13.16 -11.55
N ASP A 358 5.66 14.08 -10.91
CA ASP A 358 6.49 15.05 -11.61
C ASP A 358 7.55 14.38 -12.50
N LYS A 359 8.24 13.35 -12.01
CA LYS A 359 9.23 12.60 -12.81
C LYS A 359 8.57 11.81 -13.94
N ALA A 360 7.52 11.04 -13.64
CA ALA A 360 6.81 10.27 -14.66
C ALA A 360 6.23 11.16 -15.78
N ARG A 361 5.83 12.40 -15.44
CA ARG A 361 5.36 13.40 -16.41
C ARG A 361 6.51 13.94 -17.27
N ALA A 362 7.64 14.26 -16.65
CA ALA A 362 8.84 14.71 -17.37
C ALA A 362 9.33 13.67 -18.39
N GLU A 363 9.25 12.38 -18.03
CA GLU A 363 9.65 11.24 -18.85
C GLU A 363 8.54 10.77 -19.80
N LYS A 364 7.34 11.37 -19.77
CA LYS A 364 6.15 10.98 -20.55
C LYS A 364 5.71 9.53 -20.32
N CYS A 365 5.96 9.01 -19.14
CA CYS A 365 5.67 7.64 -18.73
C CYS A 365 4.57 7.54 -17.66
N VAL A 366 3.63 8.50 -17.61
CA VAL A 366 2.48 8.45 -16.70
C VAL A 366 1.57 7.29 -17.09
N PRO A 367 1.22 6.38 -16.15
CA PRO A 367 0.24 5.32 -16.37
C PRO A 367 -1.19 5.81 -16.14
N LYS A 368 -2.19 5.00 -16.48
CA LYS A 368 -3.54 5.12 -15.91
C LYS A 368 -3.50 4.72 -14.44
N ILE A 369 -4.12 5.49 -13.54
CA ILE A 369 -3.96 5.29 -12.09
C ILE A 369 -5.31 5.10 -11.40
N PHE A 370 -5.43 4.03 -10.61
CA PHE A 370 -6.49 3.87 -9.61
C PHE A 370 -5.90 3.97 -8.21
N TYR A 371 -6.50 4.84 -7.39
CA TYR A 371 -6.36 4.83 -5.94
C TYR A 371 -7.66 4.33 -5.33
N THR A 372 -7.61 3.19 -4.64
CA THR A 372 -8.74 2.69 -3.86
C THR A 372 -8.35 2.68 -2.40
N ASN A 373 -9.09 3.40 -1.55
CA ASN A 373 -8.88 3.44 -0.11
C ASN A 373 -10.18 3.13 0.63
N GLY A 374 -10.10 2.38 1.71
CA GLY A 374 -11.20 2.21 2.64
C GLY A 374 -11.30 3.36 3.63
N SER A 375 -12.31 3.33 4.46
CA SER A 375 -12.50 4.32 5.53
C SER A 375 -11.34 4.30 6.54
N TYR A 376 -10.79 3.11 6.84
CA TYR A 376 -9.62 3.01 7.72
C TYR A 376 -8.45 3.91 7.27
N GLU A 377 -8.20 4.02 5.97
CA GLU A 377 -7.07 4.79 5.45
C GLU A 377 -7.19 6.30 5.74
N TYR A 378 -8.40 6.81 5.93
CA TYR A 378 -8.61 8.20 6.38
C TYR A 378 -8.30 8.37 7.86
N TRP A 379 -8.60 7.36 8.68
CA TRP A 379 -8.32 7.38 10.13
C TRP A 379 -6.88 7.02 10.47
N GLY A 380 -6.29 6.08 9.72
CA GLY A 380 -5.02 5.46 10.06
C GLY A 380 -3.87 5.72 9.09
N ARG A 381 -4.12 6.32 7.91
CA ARG A 381 -3.15 6.48 6.83
C ARG A 381 -3.27 7.81 6.08
N ALA A 382 -3.92 8.80 6.69
CA ALA A 382 -4.04 10.17 6.17
C ALA A 382 -4.54 10.25 4.71
N ALA A 383 -5.40 9.32 4.25
CA ALA A 383 -5.77 9.16 2.84
C ALA A 383 -6.37 10.41 2.21
N GLY A 384 -7.01 11.28 2.98
CA GLY A 384 -7.53 12.57 2.48
C GLY A 384 -6.49 13.41 1.77
N LEU A 385 -5.22 13.34 2.19
CA LEU A 385 -4.13 14.14 1.62
C LEU A 385 -3.83 13.84 0.15
N ILE A 386 -4.26 12.70 -0.41
CA ILE A 386 -4.06 12.42 -1.84
C ILE A 386 -4.94 13.29 -2.75
N HIS A 387 -5.97 13.93 -2.21
CA HIS A 387 -6.93 14.74 -2.95
C HIS A 387 -7.35 16.02 -2.23
N THR A 388 -6.64 16.42 -1.17
CA THR A 388 -6.76 17.74 -0.52
C THR A 388 -5.43 18.45 -0.55
N LEU A 389 -5.46 19.80 -0.62
CA LEU A 389 -4.24 20.59 -0.48
C LEU A 389 -3.80 20.66 0.99
N PRO A 390 -2.52 20.98 1.27
CA PRO A 390 -1.99 21.09 2.63
C PRO A 390 -2.64 22.22 3.50
N ASP A 391 -3.58 22.99 2.96
CA ASP A 391 -4.37 23.96 3.72
C ASP A 391 -5.52 23.30 4.52
N GLY A 392 -5.83 22.02 4.25
CA GLY A 392 -6.89 21.28 4.90
C GLY A 392 -8.32 21.76 4.58
N LYS A 393 -8.52 22.47 3.48
CA LYS A 393 -9.81 23.06 3.10
C LYS A 393 -10.11 22.91 1.61
N THR A 394 -9.09 22.92 0.78
CA THR A 394 -9.23 22.94 -0.67
C THR A 394 -9.06 21.54 -1.25
N ASP A 395 -10.00 21.12 -2.09
CA ASP A 395 -9.87 19.90 -2.85
C ASP A 395 -8.76 20.05 -3.91
N ALA A 396 -7.85 19.12 -3.99
CA ALA A 396 -6.80 19.11 -4.99
C ALA A 396 -7.36 18.67 -6.36
N ARG A 397 -6.85 19.29 -7.42
CA ARG A 397 -7.18 18.85 -8.79
C ARG A 397 -6.55 17.49 -9.06
N LEU A 398 -7.34 16.53 -9.51
CA LEU A 398 -6.83 15.22 -9.93
C LEU A 398 -6.12 15.31 -11.28
N ALA A 399 -5.11 14.46 -11.47
CA ALA A 399 -4.49 14.27 -12.77
C ALA A 399 -5.51 13.60 -13.75
N PRO A 400 -5.45 13.91 -15.07
CA PRO A 400 -6.41 13.36 -16.04
C PRO A 400 -6.47 11.83 -16.06
N ASP A 401 -5.32 11.19 -15.88
CA ASP A 401 -5.16 9.74 -15.89
C ASP A 401 -5.34 9.10 -14.50
N THR A 402 -5.92 9.82 -13.52
CA THR A 402 -6.15 9.33 -12.15
C THR A 402 -7.65 9.22 -11.86
N ARG A 403 -8.03 8.10 -11.22
CA ARG A 403 -9.35 7.90 -10.60
C ARG A 403 -9.17 7.48 -9.14
N ILE A 404 -10.04 8.02 -8.29
CA ILE A 404 -10.07 7.71 -6.85
C ILE A 404 -11.43 7.07 -6.53
N TYR A 405 -11.40 5.90 -5.92
CA TYR A 405 -12.58 5.22 -5.41
C TYR A 405 -12.42 4.99 -3.91
N TYR A 406 -13.13 5.79 -3.15
CA TYR A 406 -13.23 5.64 -1.71
C TYR A 406 -14.29 4.60 -1.37
N LEU A 407 -13.89 3.49 -0.80
CA LEU A 407 -14.75 2.38 -0.40
C LEU A 407 -15.38 2.72 0.97
N ALA A 408 -16.51 3.39 0.95
CA ALA A 408 -17.13 3.99 2.14
C ALA A 408 -17.45 2.94 3.21
N GLY A 409 -17.23 3.30 4.47
CA GLY A 409 -17.54 2.47 5.63
C GLY A 409 -16.67 1.23 5.79
N THR A 410 -15.64 0.99 4.97
CA THR A 410 -14.85 -0.25 5.01
C THR A 410 -13.62 -0.15 5.92
N GLN A 411 -13.20 -1.27 6.49
CA GLN A 411 -11.89 -1.40 7.12
C GLN A 411 -10.80 -1.70 6.09
N HIS A 412 -9.55 -1.84 6.54
CA HIS A 412 -8.39 -2.12 5.67
C HIS A 412 -8.52 -3.42 4.87
N GLY A 413 -8.92 -4.50 5.51
CA GLY A 413 -9.15 -5.80 4.86
C GLY A 413 -10.62 -6.06 4.57
N ALA A 414 -10.93 -6.78 3.49
CA ALA A 414 -12.29 -7.09 3.07
C ALA A 414 -12.90 -8.29 3.80
N GLY A 415 -14.22 -8.26 4.06
CA GLY A 415 -15.01 -9.43 4.38
C GLY A 415 -14.67 -10.13 5.70
N ALA A 416 -14.31 -9.39 6.74
CA ALA A 416 -14.02 -9.97 8.05
C ALA A 416 -15.25 -10.62 8.69
N GLN A 417 -15.02 -11.65 9.52
CA GLN A 417 -16.08 -12.13 10.41
C GLN A 417 -16.30 -11.11 11.54
N PRO A 418 -17.55 -10.79 11.90
CA PRO A 418 -17.82 -9.86 12.99
C PRO A 418 -17.43 -10.49 14.35
N ARG A 419 -16.20 -10.26 14.77
CA ARG A 419 -15.65 -10.75 16.06
C ARG A 419 -15.05 -9.58 16.82
N ARG A 420 -15.08 -9.68 18.15
CA ARG A 420 -14.28 -8.81 19.02
C ARG A 420 -12.94 -9.53 19.25
N ASN A 421 -11.89 -9.06 18.62
CA ASN A 421 -10.55 -9.64 18.74
C ASN A 421 -9.58 -8.55 19.21
N GLY A 422 -9.53 -8.31 20.51
CA GLY A 422 -8.77 -7.20 21.10
C GLY A 422 -9.33 -5.81 20.73
N THR A 423 -10.64 -5.73 20.40
CA THR A 423 -11.33 -4.50 19.98
C THR A 423 -12.60 -4.27 20.79
N GLN A 424 -13.01 -3.00 20.92
CA GLN A 424 -14.22 -2.64 21.67
C GLN A 424 -15.50 -3.03 20.93
N ASN A 425 -15.55 -2.91 19.61
CA ASN A 425 -16.68 -3.26 18.76
C ASN A 425 -16.39 -4.52 17.93
N PHE A 426 -17.42 -5.12 17.34
CA PHE A 426 -17.22 -6.17 16.33
C PHE A 426 -16.41 -5.65 15.15
N ALA A 427 -15.54 -6.49 14.58
CA ALA A 427 -14.81 -6.17 13.35
C ALA A 427 -15.79 -5.94 12.19
N ASN A 428 -15.46 -5.01 11.33
CA ASN A 428 -16.28 -4.63 10.18
C ASN A 428 -16.31 -5.74 9.11
N PRO A 429 -17.50 -6.28 8.77
CA PRO A 429 -17.62 -7.40 7.85
C PRO A 429 -17.80 -7.01 6.38
N MET A 430 -17.83 -5.72 6.05
CA MET A 430 -18.08 -5.28 4.65
C MET A 430 -17.08 -5.87 3.69
N ASP A 431 -17.58 -6.37 2.57
CA ASP A 431 -16.79 -7.02 1.54
C ASP A 431 -16.71 -6.17 0.27
N TYR A 432 -15.64 -5.41 0.12
CA TYR A 432 -15.43 -4.56 -1.05
C TYR A 432 -14.84 -5.31 -2.27
N ARG A 433 -14.57 -6.63 -2.16
CA ARG A 433 -13.99 -7.40 -3.28
C ARG A 433 -14.89 -7.42 -4.50
N TRP A 434 -16.20 -7.32 -4.33
CA TRP A 434 -17.16 -7.19 -5.44
C TRP A 434 -16.88 -5.95 -6.28
N THR A 435 -16.64 -4.81 -5.64
CA THR A 435 -16.28 -3.56 -6.32
C THR A 435 -14.89 -3.66 -6.95
N MET A 436 -13.92 -4.31 -6.31
CA MET A 436 -12.59 -4.50 -6.88
C MET A 436 -12.62 -5.31 -8.18
N ARG A 437 -13.50 -6.32 -8.28
CA ARG A 437 -13.66 -7.15 -9.49
C ARG A 437 -14.16 -6.32 -10.67
N ALA A 438 -15.16 -5.48 -10.46
CA ALA A 438 -15.68 -4.57 -11.50
C ALA A 438 -14.61 -3.53 -11.90
N LEU A 439 -13.93 -2.93 -10.94
CA LEU A 439 -12.86 -1.97 -11.21
C LEU A 439 -11.66 -2.61 -11.94
N LEU A 440 -11.42 -3.93 -11.81
CA LEU A 440 -10.40 -4.60 -12.61
C LEU A 440 -10.76 -4.63 -14.09
N GLU A 441 -12.02 -4.92 -14.42
CA GLU A 441 -12.50 -4.84 -15.79
C GLU A 441 -12.41 -3.42 -16.34
N ASP A 442 -12.77 -2.43 -15.52
CA ASP A 442 -12.66 -1.02 -15.88
C ASP A 442 -11.21 -0.57 -16.11
N MET A 443 -10.27 -0.95 -15.26
CA MET A 443 -8.86 -0.63 -15.46
C MET A 443 -8.32 -1.29 -16.74
N HIS A 444 -8.68 -2.55 -16.97
CA HIS A 444 -8.26 -3.26 -18.19
C HIS A 444 -8.80 -2.60 -19.45
N ALA A 445 -10.09 -2.26 -19.47
CA ALA A 445 -10.73 -1.56 -20.60
C ALA A 445 -10.10 -0.17 -20.82
N TRP A 446 -9.78 0.55 -19.74
CA TRP A 446 -9.13 1.85 -19.83
C TRP A 446 -7.72 1.77 -20.42
N VAL A 447 -6.93 0.81 -19.96
CA VAL A 447 -5.56 0.60 -20.46
C VAL A 447 -5.56 0.04 -21.89
N LYS A 448 -6.46 -0.90 -22.20
CA LYS A 448 -6.50 -1.60 -23.48
C LYS A 448 -7.18 -0.81 -24.57
N ASP A 449 -8.38 -0.31 -24.30
CA ASP A 449 -9.31 0.20 -25.29
C ASP A 449 -9.59 1.71 -25.11
N GLN A 450 -8.94 2.36 -24.14
CA GLN A 450 -9.15 3.76 -23.74
C GLN A 450 -10.60 4.07 -23.32
N VAL A 451 -11.34 3.04 -22.88
CA VAL A 451 -12.71 3.20 -22.36
C VAL A 451 -12.62 3.77 -20.94
N GLU A 452 -13.14 4.97 -20.77
CA GLU A 452 -13.12 5.67 -19.49
C GLU A 452 -13.86 4.86 -18.40
N PRO A 453 -13.24 4.65 -17.22
CA PRO A 453 -13.90 4.04 -16.08
C PRO A 453 -14.94 4.99 -15.48
N PRO A 454 -15.79 4.54 -14.54
CA PRO A 454 -16.65 5.43 -13.78
C PRO A 454 -15.90 6.64 -13.21
N ALA A 455 -16.58 7.78 -13.10
CA ALA A 455 -16.00 8.96 -12.48
C ALA A 455 -15.53 8.67 -11.05
N SER A 456 -14.52 9.39 -10.58
CA SER A 456 -14.01 9.26 -9.22
C SER A 456 -15.12 9.46 -8.17
N LEU A 457 -15.16 8.59 -7.17
CA LEU A 457 -16.11 8.58 -6.06
C LEU A 457 -15.33 8.70 -4.75
N TYR A 458 -15.25 9.91 -4.21
CA TYR A 458 -14.51 10.19 -2.98
C TYR A 458 -15.10 11.42 -2.26
N PRO A 459 -14.91 11.55 -0.93
CA PRO A 459 -15.40 12.70 -0.17
C PRO A 459 -14.63 13.97 -0.53
N GLN A 460 -15.33 15.09 -0.64
CA GLN A 460 -14.76 16.39 -1.01
C GLN A 460 -14.92 17.41 0.15
N ALA A 461 -13.84 18.15 0.44
CA ALA A 461 -13.85 19.19 1.45
C ALA A 461 -14.78 20.34 1.07
N GLY A 462 -14.78 20.75 -0.19
CA GLY A 462 -15.66 21.79 -0.71
C GLY A 462 -17.16 21.46 -0.71
N LYS A 463 -17.53 20.21 -0.36
CA LYS A 463 -18.92 19.75 -0.22
C LYS A 463 -19.29 19.36 1.21
N ASP A 464 -18.49 19.73 2.20
CA ASP A 464 -18.65 19.33 3.60
C ASP A 464 -18.71 17.80 3.81
N GLN A 465 -18.11 17.03 2.89
CA GLN A 465 -18.03 15.57 2.95
C GLN A 465 -16.72 15.09 3.61
N LEU A 466 -15.73 15.98 3.74
CA LEU A 466 -14.53 15.83 4.54
C LEU A 466 -14.48 16.90 5.61
N VAL A 467 -14.31 16.47 6.85
CA VAL A 467 -14.36 17.35 8.03
C VAL A 467 -13.22 17.02 8.99
N THR A 468 -12.93 17.95 9.88
CA THR A 468 -12.05 17.68 11.02
C THR A 468 -12.73 16.71 12.00
N LEU A 469 -11.95 16.03 12.84
CA LEU A 469 -12.51 15.14 13.87
C LEU A 469 -13.53 15.85 14.78
N GLY A 470 -13.27 17.11 15.14
CA GLY A 470 -14.18 17.89 15.97
C GLY A 470 -15.49 18.33 15.29
N ALA A 471 -15.55 18.26 13.96
CA ALA A 471 -16.74 18.57 13.15
C ALA A 471 -17.43 17.31 12.60
N LEU A 472 -16.99 16.14 13.00
CA LEU A 472 -17.61 14.87 12.58
C LEU A 472 -18.97 14.68 13.29
N HIS A 473 -20.02 14.49 12.51
CA HIS A 473 -21.37 14.25 13.00
C HIS A 473 -21.60 12.73 13.19
N PHE A 474 -21.06 12.18 14.26
CA PHE A 474 -21.28 10.78 14.61
C PHE A 474 -22.36 10.67 15.68
N PRO A 475 -23.40 9.81 15.51
CA PRO A 475 -24.48 9.68 16.48
C PRO A 475 -23.96 9.15 17.83
N ALA A 476 -24.59 9.59 18.92
CA ALA A 476 -24.29 9.10 20.27
C ALA A 476 -24.88 7.70 20.48
N ILE A 477 -24.19 6.68 19.97
CA ILE A 477 -24.62 5.28 20.09
C ILE A 477 -24.26 4.75 21.47
N PRO A 478 -25.21 4.18 22.23
CA PRO A 478 -24.94 3.65 23.57
C PRO A 478 -23.83 2.60 23.59
N GLY A 479 -22.85 2.80 24.48
CA GLY A 479 -21.71 1.89 24.63
C GLY A 479 -20.62 2.02 23.56
N VAL A 480 -20.73 2.97 22.63
CA VAL A 480 -19.73 3.23 21.60
C VAL A 480 -18.93 4.48 21.92
N VAL A 481 -17.62 4.36 21.93
CA VAL A 481 -16.68 5.48 22.14
C VAL A 481 -16.12 5.92 20.80
N LEU A 482 -16.32 7.21 20.45
CA LEU A 482 -15.69 7.81 19.27
C LEU A 482 -14.19 8.01 19.54
N PRO A 483 -13.30 7.68 18.59
CA PRO A 483 -11.87 7.95 18.74
C PRO A 483 -11.61 9.44 18.96
N LYS A 484 -10.73 9.77 19.91
CA LYS A 484 -10.34 11.15 20.23
C LYS A 484 -9.18 11.67 19.38
N GLN A 485 -8.56 10.78 18.61
CA GLN A 485 -7.40 11.09 17.78
C GLN A 485 -7.36 10.18 16.54
N ILE A 486 -6.65 10.67 15.53
CA ILE A 486 -6.36 9.96 14.28
C ILE A 486 -4.85 9.76 14.16
N ILE A 487 -4.45 8.82 13.31
CA ILE A 487 -3.04 8.69 12.92
C ILE A 487 -2.83 9.60 11.71
N GLY A 488 -2.16 10.74 11.94
CA GLY A 488 -1.92 11.77 10.93
C GLY A 488 -0.54 11.68 10.30
N ALA A 489 -0.28 12.55 9.33
CA ALA A 489 1.03 12.80 8.74
C ALA A 489 1.64 14.07 9.33
N TYR A 490 2.97 14.09 9.43
CA TYR A 490 3.71 15.20 10.04
C TYR A 490 4.87 15.63 9.13
N HIS A 491 5.27 16.89 9.23
CA HIS A 491 6.58 17.32 8.76
C HIS A 491 7.62 16.64 9.65
N ALA A 492 8.31 15.64 9.10
CA ALA A 492 9.27 14.84 9.84
C ALA A 492 10.69 15.07 9.30
N ASP A 493 11.60 15.51 10.18
CA ASP A 493 12.99 15.74 9.84
C ASP A 493 13.84 14.49 10.17
N TYR A 494 14.25 13.78 9.12
CA TYR A 494 15.13 12.61 9.18
C TYR A 494 16.62 12.96 9.02
N GLY A 495 16.94 14.24 8.92
CA GLY A 495 18.28 14.77 8.71
C GLY A 495 18.48 15.41 7.32
N PRO A 496 19.54 16.23 7.17
CA PRO A 496 19.72 17.11 5.99
C PRO A 496 19.95 16.38 4.68
N GLU A 497 20.44 15.14 4.71
CA GLU A 497 20.73 14.36 3.51
C GLU A 497 19.60 13.39 3.12
N PHE A 498 18.50 13.33 3.90
CA PHE A 498 17.43 12.37 3.65
C PHE A 498 16.78 12.59 2.28
N LYS A 499 16.34 13.82 1.99
CA LYS A 499 15.63 14.12 0.73
C LYS A 499 16.53 13.96 -0.50
N SER A 500 17.79 14.36 -0.42
CA SER A 500 18.72 14.38 -1.55
C SER A 500 19.43 13.06 -1.81
N LYS A 501 19.72 12.27 -0.75
CA LYS A 501 20.53 11.05 -0.82
C LYS A 501 19.88 9.82 -0.21
N GLY A 502 18.73 9.97 0.47
CA GLY A 502 18.12 8.88 1.22
C GLY A 502 18.92 8.47 2.46
N ILE A 503 19.61 9.41 3.11
CA ILE A 503 20.41 9.11 4.31
C ILE A 503 19.68 9.62 5.55
N VAL A 504 19.24 8.69 6.41
CA VAL A 504 18.62 8.99 7.71
C VAL A 504 19.73 9.17 8.75
N THR A 505 19.79 10.36 9.35
CA THR A 505 20.74 10.69 10.44
C THR A 505 20.04 11.07 11.75
N THR A 506 18.72 11.23 11.70
CA THR A 506 17.86 11.56 12.85
C THR A 506 16.73 10.54 12.91
N ASP A 507 16.82 9.60 13.85
CA ASP A 507 15.77 8.59 14.10
C ASP A 507 15.68 8.33 15.62
N PRO A 508 14.52 8.51 16.25
CA PRO A 508 13.26 8.99 15.69
C PRO A 508 13.39 10.39 15.07
N PRO A 509 12.59 10.69 14.02
CA PRO A 509 12.65 12.01 13.39
C PRO A 509 12.19 13.12 14.33
N LYS A 510 12.67 14.34 14.11
CA LYS A 510 12.08 15.51 14.76
C LYS A 510 10.77 15.83 14.07
N LEU A 511 9.69 15.87 14.84
CA LEU A 511 8.36 16.18 14.31
C LEU A 511 8.14 17.70 14.26
N GLY A 512 7.78 18.20 13.08
CA GLY A 512 7.25 19.52 12.85
C GLY A 512 5.73 19.54 12.95
N LYS A 513 5.08 20.48 12.25
CA LYS A 513 3.61 20.59 12.27
C LYS A 513 2.94 19.39 11.60
N PRO A 514 1.76 18.97 12.09
CA PRO A 514 0.94 17.99 11.40
C PRO A 514 0.40 18.58 10.08
N PHE A 515 0.26 17.72 9.08
CA PHE A 515 -0.58 18.02 7.94
C PHE A 515 -2.06 17.93 8.35
N PRO A 516 -2.94 18.79 7.82
CA PRO A 516 -4.37 18.72 8.11
C PRO A 516 -4.97 17.45 7.52
N VAL A 517 -5.31 16.48 8.34
CA VAL A 517 -5.99 15.25 7.93
C VAL A 517 -7.48 15.39 8.21
N LEU A 518 -8.30 15.20 7.18
CA LEU A 518 -9.75 15.26 7.25
C LEU A 518 -10.35 13.86 7.20
N LEU A 519 -11.52 13.71 7.80
CA LEU A 519 -12.29 12.46 7.89
C LEU A 519 -13.57 12.53 7.07
N PRO A 520 -14.05 11.42 6.52
CA PRO A 520 -15.34 11.36 5.85
C PRO A 520 -16.48 11.64 6.82
N GLN A 521 -17.40 12.53 6.44
CA GLN A 521 -18.58 12.89 7.21
C GLN A 521 -19.59 11.74 7.21
N THR A 522 -20.40 11.62 8.29
CA THR A 522 -21.39 10.57 8.47
C THR A 522 -22.82 11.11 8.54
N ASN A 523 -23.79 10.23 8.26
CA ASN A 523 -25.22 10.48 8.40
C ASN A 523 -25.72 10.16 9.82
N SER A 524 -27.03 10.25 10.05
CA SER A 524 -27.66 9.95 11.33
C SER A 524 -27.53 8.50 11.80
N ASP A 525 -27.20 7.57 10.90
CA ASP A 525 -26.89 6.18 11.25
C ASP A 525 -25.40 5.97 11.59
N GLY A 526 -24.57 7.00 11.46
CA GLY A 526 -23.12 6.91 11.61
C GLY A 526 -22.42 6.31 10.40
N ASN A 527 -23.11 6.12 9.27
CA ASN A 527 -22.55 5.65 8.01
C ASN A 527 -22.10 6.84 7.14
N GLU A 528 -21.03 6.68 6.39
CA GLU A 528 -20.40 7.75 5.62
C GLU A 528 -21.26 8.18 4.42
N ILE A 529 -21.29 9.49 4.13
CA ILE A 529 -22.21 10.06 3.14
C ILE A 529 -21.67 10.12 1.72
N ALA A 530 -20.37 9.86 1.53
CA ALA A 530 -19.70 9.99 0.23
C ALA A 530 -18.82 8.78 -0.06
N GLY A 531 -18.49 8.59 -1.35
CA GLY A 531 -17.64 7.51 -1.84
C GLY A 531 -18.37 6.49 -2.68
N ALA A 532 -17.70 5.38 -2.96
CA ALA A 532 -18.29 4.20 -3.56
C ALA A 532 -18.99 3.39 -2.46
N HIS A 533 -20.30 3.51 -2.37
CA HIS A 533 -21.11 2.75 -1.42
C HIS A 533 -21.28 1.31 -1.91
N SER A 534 -21.12 0.34 -1.01
CA SER A 534 -21.48 -1.04 -1.27
C SER A 534 -22.99 -1.26 -1.08
N HIS A 535 -23.50 -2.42 -1.48
CA HIS A 535 -24.88 -2.82 -1.21
C HIS A 535 -25.20 -2.88 0.30
N GLU A 536 -24.24 -3.30 1.14
CA GLU A 536 -24.40 -3.31 2.61
C GLU A 536 -24.41 -1.89 3.19
N HIS A 537 -23.78 -0.94 2.52
CA HIS A 537 -23.81 0.48 2.93
C HIS A 537 -25.14 1.15 2.51
N GLU A 538 -25.68 0.82 1.33
CA GLU A 538 -26.94 1.35 0.85
C GLU A 538 -28.16 0.76 1.58
N VAL A 539 -28.05 -0.51 2.05
CA VAL A 539 -29.08 -1.24 2.81
C VAL A 539 -28.50 -1.78 4.11
N PRO A 540 -28.23 -0.92 5.11
CA PRO A 540 -27.42 -1.29 6.25
C PRO A 540 -28.18 -2.07 7.32
N LEU A 541 -27.52 -3.00 8.00
CA LEU A 541 -27.94 -3.66 9.25
C LEU A 541 -27.26 -3.07 10.49
N GLY A 542 -26.47 -2.03 10.34
CA GLY A 542 -25.77 -1.36 11.41
C GLY A 542 -24.95 -0.19 10.93
N THR A 543 -24.18 0.39 11.82
CA THR A 543 -23.13 1.36 11.49
C THR A 543 -21.86 0.63 11.14
N TYR A 544 -21.25 1.00 10.02
CA TYR A 544 -19.98 0.49 9.55
C TYR A 544 -18.95 1.63 9.56
N THR A 545 -17.85 1.42 10.26
CA THR A 545 -16.80 2.44 10.36
C THR A 545 -15.44 1.90 9.88
N GLY A 546 -14.55 2.78 9.46
CA GLY A 546 -13.17 2.42 9.20
C GLY A 546 -12.31 2.29 10.45
N TRP A 547 -12.81 2.65 11.61
CA TRP A 547 -12.10 2.66 12.87
C TRP A 547 -12.69 1.69 13.87
N ASN A 548 -11.86 1.19 14.79
CA ASN A 548 -12.23 0.50 16.01
C ASN A 548 -11.19 0.87 17.07
N LEU A 549 -11.57 0.85 18.32
CA LEU A 549 -10.64 1.08 19.42
C LEU A 549 -10.14 -0.26 19.99
N ARG A 550 -8.92 -0.25 20.50
CA ARG A 550 -8.34 -1.37 21.23
C ARG A 550 -9.19 -1.65 22.49
N SER A 551 -9.32 -2.91 22.88
CA SER A 551 -9.94 -3.25 24.16
C SER A 551 -8.96 -3.03 25.32
N ASP A 552 -9.49 -2.92 26.55
CA ASP A 552 -8.67 -2.79 27.75
C ASP A 552 -7.74 -3.99 27.95
N GLU A 553 -8.13 -5.17 27.49
CA GLU A 553 -7.33 -6.41 27.59
C GLU A 553 -5.97 -6.32 26.88
N VAL A 554 -5.90 -5.56 25.79
CA VAL A 554 -4.69 -5.40 24.99
C VAL A 554 -3.97 -4.06 25.25
N GLY A 555 -4.49 -3.27 26.19
CA GLY A 555 -3.97 -1.96 26.57
C GLY A 555 -4.10 -0.90 25.47
N GLY A 556 -3.96 0.37 25.85
CA GLY A 556 -4.09 1.49 24.93
C GLY A 556 -5.51 1.65 24.36
N SER A 557 -6.54 1.47 25.21
CA SER A 557 -7.96 1.46 24.81
C SER A 557 -8.48 2.78 24.24
N GLU A 558 -7.69 3.86 24.33
CA GLU A 558 -7.99 5.15 23.68
C GLU A 558 -7.51 5.22 22.22
N TYR A 559 -6.74 4.22 21.74
CA TYR A 559 -6.10 4.23 20.44
C TYR A 559 -6.80 3.32 19.45
N LEU A 560 -6.64 3.68 18.17
CA LEU A 560 -7.16 2.89 17.06
C LEU A 560 -6.58 1.47 17.08
N SER A 561 -7.44 0.48 16.90
CA SER A 561 -7.00 -0.86 16.54
C SER A 561 -6.48 -0.88 15.11
N ASN A 562 -5.32 -1.52 14.91
CA ASN A 562 -4.66 -1.49 13.61
C ASN A 562 -5.48 -2.18 12.53
N MET A 563 -5.82 -1.46 11.47
CA MET A 563 -6.48 -1.96 10.26
C MET A 563 -7.90 -2.53 10.47
N ILE A 564 -8.47 -2.41 11.66
CA ILE A 564 -9.79 -2.95 12.01
C ILE A 564 -10.81 -1.82 12.12
N GLY A 565 -11.92 -1.93 11.41
CA GLY A 565 -13.10 -1.09 11.53
C GLY A 565 -14.14 -1.66 12.49
N SER A 566 -15.22 -0.92 12.75
CA SER A 566 -16.32 -1.38 13.59
C SER A 566 -17.55 -1.76 12.79
N PHE A 567 -18.22 -2.80 13.26
CA PHE A 567 -19.61 -3.09 12.95
C PHE A 567 -20.43 -2.95 14.23
N ILE A 568 -21.40 -2.05 14.21
CA ILE A 568 -22.27 -1.74 15.34
C ILE A 568 -23.71 -2.01 14.88
N PRO A 569 -24.27 -3.22 15.12
CA PRO A 569 -25.61 -3.57 14.68
C PRO A 569 -26.66 -2.57 15.15
N PHE A 570 -27.70 -2.35 14.36
CA PHE A 570 -28.89 -1.63 14.81
C PHE A 570 -29.65 -2.43 15.88
N PRO A 571 -30.41 -1.78 16.77
CA PRO A 571 -31.36 -2.47 17.63
C PRO A 571 -32.28 -3.36 16.80
N LYS A 572 -32.63 -4.55 17.30
CA LYS A 572 -33.50 -5.48 16.56
C LYS A 572 -34.90 -4.94 16.42
N THR A 573 -35.47 -4.47 17.54
CA THR A 573 -36.86 -3.99 17.63
C THR A 573 -36.91 -2.53 18.05
N LYS A 574 -38.07 -1.89 17.83
CA LYS A 574 -38.35 -0.54 18.33
C LYS A 574 -38.30 -0.51 19.86
N ALA A 575 -38.73 -1.60 20.51
CA ALA A 575 -38.67 -1.73 21.98
C ALA A 575 -37.20 -1.72 22.46
N ASP A 576 -36.31 -2.49 21.83
CA ASP A 576 -34.88 -2.51 22.17
C ASP A 576 -34.24 -1.15 21.96
N ARG A 577 -34.57 -0.46 20.86
CA ARG A 577 -34.13 0.91 20.59
C ARG A 577 -34.52 1.87 21.68
N THR A 578 -35.80 1.84 22.08
CA THR A 578 -36.34 2.73 23.13
C THR A 578 -35.66 2.43 24.46
N LYS A 579 -35.50 1.14 24.81
CA LYS A 579 -34.85 0.71 26.04
C LYS A 579 -33.38 1.12 26.13
N SER A 580 -32.64 1.02 25.03
CA SER A 580 -31.22 1.38 25.00
C SER A 580 -30.98 2.89 24.85
N GLY A 581 -31.95 3.64 24.34
CA GLY A 581 -31.77 5.05 23.98
C GLY A 581 -30.97 5.25 22.67
N ASP A 582 -30.86 4.21 21.81
CA ASP A 582 -30.17 4.30 20.52
C ASP A 582 -30.91 5.28 19.58
N PRO A 583 -30.24 6.30 19.04
CA PRO A 583 -30.88 7.26 18.15
C PRO A 583 -31.24 6.68 16.77
N ARG A 584 -30.59 5.57 16.38
CA ARG A 584 -30.75 4.95 15.06
C ARG A 584 -32.02 4.12 15.00
N PRO A 585 -32.82 4.17 13.92
CA PRO A 585 -33.97 3.27 13.73
C PRO A 585 -33.56 1.80 13.79
N SER A 586 -34.42 0.97 14.43
CA SER A 586 -34.21 -0.48 14.56
C SER A 586 -34.36 -1.22 13.21
N ILE A 587 -33.93 -2.49 13.18
CA ILE A 587 -34.10 -3.38 12.03
C ILE A 587 -35.59 -3.53 11.68
N GLU A 588 -36.44 -3.74 12.69
CA GLU A 588 -37.90 -3.84 12.55
C GLU A 588 -38.52 -2.59 11.90
N GLU A 589 -38.01 -1.40 12.23
CA GLU A 589 -38.49 -0.14 11.64
C GLU A 589 -38.02 0.06 10.18
N ARG A 590 -36.99 -0.66 9.73
CA ARG A 590 -36.40 -0.55 8.39
C ARG A 590 -36.88 -1.61 7.40
N TYR A 591 -37.04 -2.83 7.91
CA TYR A 591 -37.29 -4.01 7.08
C TYR A 591 -38.44 -4.83 7.63
N LYS A 592 -39.37 -5.20 6.73
CA LYS A 592 -40.55 -6.00 7.10
C LYS A 592 -40.18 -7.44 7.44
N SER A 593 -39.16 -8.00 6.82
CA SER A 593 -38.68 -9.36 6.98
C SER A 593 -37.29 -9.53 6.41
N LYS A 594 -36.66 -10.69 6.58
CA LYS A 594 -35.44 -11.10 5.91
C LYS A 594 -35.57 -11.03 4.39
N ASP A 595 -36.71 -11.47 3.83
CA ASP A 595 -36.94 -11.47 2.40
C ASP A 595 -37.05 -10.04 1.85
N ASP A 596 -37.69 -9.11 2.58
CA ASP A 596 -37.72 -7.68 2.23
C ASP A 596 -36.31 -7.08 2.23
N TYR A 597 -35.50 -7.41 3.23
CA TYR A 597 -34.11 -6.98 3.29
C TYR A 597 -33.30 -7.48 2.09
N VAL A 598 -33.36 -8.79 1.79
CA VAL A 598 -32.63 -9.41 0.68
C VAL A 598 -33.10 -8.85 -0.67
N ALA A 599 -34.40 -8.54 -0.82
CA ALA A 599 -34.93 -7.89 -2.02
C ALA A 599 -34.37 -6.45 -2.20
N LYS A 600 -34.24 -5.69 -1.11
CA LYS A 600 -33.61 -4.36 -1.15
C LYS A 600 -32.11 -4.45 -1.48
N ILE A 601 -31.39 -5.44 -0.96
CA ILE A 601 -29.98 -5.74 -1.33
C ILE A 601 -29.88 -6.05 -2.83
N ASP A 602 -30.80 -6.86 -3.38
CA ASP A 602 -30.83 -7.15 -4.82
C ASP A 602 -31.00 -5.87 -5.65
N GLY A 603 -31.95 -5.01 -5.26
CA GLY A 603 -32.15 -3.71 -5.91
C GLY A 603 -30.92 -2.80 -5.85
N ALA A 604 -30.26 -2.70 -4.68
CA ALA A 604 -29.02 -1.95 -4.51
C ALA A 604 -27.90 -2.53 -5.40
N ALA A 605 -27.74 -3.86 -5.43
CA ALA A 605 -26.75 -4.53 -6.27
C ALA A 605 -26.99 -4.26 -7.78
N GLN A 606 -28.23 -4.31 -8.26
CA GLN A 606 -28.57 -3.95 -9.64
C GLN A 606 -28.22 -2.48 -9.96
N GLY A 607 -28.47 -1.56 -9.01
CA GLY A 607 -28.05 -0.17 -9.13
C GLY A 607 -26.53 -0.02 -9.21
N LEU A 608 -25.75 -0.84 -8.48
CA LEU A 608 -24.29 -0.85 -8.54
C LEU A 608 -23.78 -1.41 -9.88
N VAL A 609 -24.43 -2.45 -10.43
CA VAL A 609 -24.11 -2.97 -11.78
C VAL A 609 -24.27 -1.89 -12.83
N SER A 610 -25.38 -1.15 -12.81
CA SER A 610 -25.63 -0.08 -13.78
C SER A 610 -24.59 1.05 -13.70
N ARG A 611 -23.96 1.24 -12.54
CA ARG A 611 -22.85 2.18 -12.29
C ARG A 611 -21.46 1.56 -12.54
N ARG A 612 -21.37 0.30 -12.95
CA ARG A 612 -20.14 -0.45 -13.19
C ARG A 612 -19.30 -0.63 -11.92
N LEU A 613 -19.92 -0.72 -10.74
CA LEU A 613 -19.25 -0.90 -9.45
C LEU A 613 -19.33 -2.33 -8.92
N ILE A 614 -20.15 -3.19 -9.54
CA ILE A 614 -20.26 -4.63 -9.25
C ILE A 614 -20.51 -5.35 -10.59
N LEU A 615 -20.07 -6.61 -10.69
CA LEU A 615 -20.39 -7.46 -11.83
C LEU A 615 -21.75 -8.15 -11.64
N THR A 616 -22.52 -8.28 -12.71
CA THR A 616 -23.83 -9.00 -12.67
C THR A 616 -23.68 -10.42 -12.12
N ALA A 617 -22.58 -11.09 -12.48
CA ALA A 617 -22.29 -12.46 -12.04
C ALA A 617 -22.14 -12.60 -10.50
N ASP A 618 -21.85 -11.50 -9.79
CA ASP A 618 -21.61 -11.52 -8.34
C ASP A 618 -22.91 -11.41 -7.53
N ILE A 619 -24.03 -10.97 -8.12
CA ILE A 619 -25.30 -10.73 -7.42
C ILE A 619 -25.80 -11.94 -6.62
N PRO A 620 -25.78 -13.19 -7.12
CA PRO A 620 -26.24 -14.33 -6.33
C PRO A 620 -25.44 -14.52 -5.03
N LYS A 621 -24.12 -14.32 -5.07
CA LYS A 621 -23.26 -14.43 -3.89
C LYS A 621 -23.46 -13.29 -2.90
N ILE A 622 -23.69 -12.09 -3.40
CA ILE A 622 -24.04 -10.91 -2.60
C ILE A 622 -25.31 -11.17 -1.80
N LYS A 623 -26.35 -11.68 -2.46
CA LYS A 623 -27.61 -12.03 -1.78
C LYS A 623 -27.45 -13.12 -0.72
N GLU A 624 -26.64 -14.14 -1.01
CA GLU A 624 -26.31 -15.19 -0.04
C GLU A 624 -25.59 -14.63 1.18
N GLN A 625 -24.60 -13.77 0.98
CA GLN A 625 -23.87 -13.11 2.07
C GLN A 625 -24.80 -12.21 2.90
N ALA A 626 -25.66 -11.44 2.26
CA ALA A 626 -26.61 -10.57 2.92
C ALA A 626 -27.61 -11.38 3.80
N ALA A 627 -28.13 -12.51 3.28
CA ALA A 627 -29.00 -13.40 4.05
C ALA A 627 -28.29 -13.96 5.31
N LYS A 628 -27.02 -14.36 5.17
CA LYS A 628 -26.21 -14.82 6.32
C LYS A 628 -25.92 -13.69 7.30
N ARG A 629 -25.72 -12.47 6.82
CA ARG A 629 -25.51 -11.28 7.66
C ARG A 629 -26.77 -10.98 8.50
N TRP A 630 -27.95 -11.02 7.87
CA TRP A 630 -29.21 -10.89 8.58
C TRP A 630 -29.33 -11.91 9.72
N ASP A 631 -29.13 -13.20 9.43
CA ASP A 631 -29.24 -14.26 10.42
C ASP A 631 -28.25 -14.04 11.57
N TRP A 632 -27.03 -13.64 11.27
CA TRP A 632 -26.04 -13.34 12.30
C TRP A 632 -26.48 -12.17 13.19
N VAL A 633 -26.97 -11.07 12.61
CA VAL A 633 -27.41 -9.90 13.38
C VAL A 633 -28.62 -10.24 14.25
N MET A 634 -29.56 -10.98 13.72
CA MET A 634 -30.76 -11.37 14.48
C MET A 634 -30.48 -12.39 15.61
N ALA A 635 -29.36 -13.11 15.53
CA ALA A 635 -28.89 -14.02 16.55
C ALA A 635 -28.14 -13.32 17.72
N GLN A 636 -27.64 -12.08 17.55
CA GLN A 636 -26.93 -11.34 18.60
C GLN A 636 -27.91 -10.89 19.69
#